data_12605209c58d58d01455bfa5f0b9dcc7
#
_entry.id   12605209c58d58d01455bfa5f0b9dcc7
#
_cell.length_a   1.000
_cell.length_b   1.000
_cell.length_c   1.000
_cell.angle_alpha   90.00
_cell.angle_beta   90.00
_cell.angle_gamma   90.00
#
_symmetry.space_group_name_H-M   'P 1'
#
loop_
_entity.id
_entity.type
_entity.pdbx_description
1 polymer ?
#
loop_
_entity_poly.entity_id
_entity_poly.type
_entity_poly.pdbx_seq_one_letter_code
_entity_poly.pdbx_strand_id
1 'polypeptide(L)'
;GIPSLQYGENIVPLILLDGVEASKLDLARIDPEDIETFSVMKDASATAMYGARGANGVIIVTTKKGQEGSVYTSVRYEAIATMPTDEIDVVDPVTWMEMYNQALLSRDPNATPKYSAERSKKYPDFVYPANDWYNVLFKNFSINHHMGINIRGGSKVIQYYASVNHNRDQGMLKTDRLNQFKVNINNNNTSFRLNLNIDLSKGIKLVVNSFTTLDSYHGPLEDVRTAYSLAFYANPVDFAPTYPADDTYNWPHLRFGKSRDSDNPYALIQRGYVDRSRFSTINRLEYIQNLSFLLKGLEFRGDVSFSQAGYYSNPYMTTPFYYSLLDYDHVTGKHTLEALNPDEGKRTLLKGSGTTTGSNQLAYNIKILHTAAWKDHTTSYLAVLSGQESLQSTPNSVLDGIRRRNLGLSMRLSYGYKERYYLEGSFGYNGSERFAKDHRMGFFPSVGGAWVVSKEPFLLGSSKWLSFLKLRLSYGKVGNDGIIDTPRFVHLPSIGQDQPSGSFRPGLGQISRYRITGYQNNDVTWEIAEQANLGLETKFFNGLFEATVDIYQQVRHNVLANRTVIPEAMGLGLQPLDNIGKVRSRGLDFAGKIQHAFNSDLWVILNGTFTYSKATYLKIEEAADKPEWQWKKGHDISQQVGYIAEGLFRDQMEIDNSPKLHHYS
;
A
#
# COMPACT_ATOMS: atom_id res chain seq x y z
N GLY A 1 -7.80 -6.07 10.86
CA GLY A 1 -6.60 -5.23 10.90
C GLY A 1 -5.63 -5.69 11.98
N ILE A 2 -4.34 -5.74 11.68
CA ILE A 2 -3.31 -6.15 12.62
C ILE A 2 -2.79 -4.87 13.29
N PRO A 3 -2.97 -4.69 14.62
CA PRO A 3 -2.58 -3.48 15.28
C PRO A 3 -1.08 -3.46 15.57
N SER A 4 -0.40 -2.40 15.15
CA SER A 4 0.91 -2.00 15.64
C SER A 4 0.81 -0.56 16.17
N LEU A 5 1.72 -0.13 17.05
CA LEU A 5 1.79 1.27 17.51
C LEU A 5 2.17 2.22 16.37
N GLN A 6 2.69 1.70 15.28
CA GLN A 6 2.97 2.46 14.07
C GLN A 6 1.71 2.47 13.19
N TYR A 7 1.00 3.57 13.21
CA TYR A 7 -0.05 3.90 12.27
C TYR A 7 0.56 4.18 10.90
N GLY A 8 0.11 3.46 9.87
CA GLY A 8 0.54 3.74 8.50
C GLY A 8 0.35 2.56 7.55
N GLU A 9 0.52 2.78 6.28
CA GLU A 9 0.38 1.84 5.16
C GLU A 9 1.33 0.63 5.23
N ASN A 10 2.12 0.50 6.28
CA ASN A 10 3.31 -0.34 6.34
C ASN A 10 3.15 -1.65 7.12
N ILE A 11 1.99 -1.95 7.69
CA ILE A 11 1.71 -3.28 8.25
C ILE A 11 1.27 -4.19 7.11
N VAL A 12 2.24 -4.79 6.44
CA VAL A 12 2.01 -5.65 5.28
C VAL A 12 2.05 -7.10 5.72
N PRO A 13 1.06 -7.93 5.33
CA PRO A 13 1.19 -9.37 5.43
C PRO A 13 2.33 -9.85 4.52
N LEU A 14 2.93 -10.99 4.86
CA LEU A 14 3.85 -11.66 3.96
C LEU A 14 3.09 -12.15 2.73
N ILE A 15 3.50 -11.71 1.55
CA ILE A 15 2.91 -12.17 0.29
C ILE A 15 3.85 -13.20 -0.32
N LEU A 16 3.34 -14.38 -0.61
CA LEU A 16 4.08 -15.45 -1.26
C LEU A 16 3.46 -15.75 -2.64
N LEU A 17 4.22 -15.50 -3.68
CA LEU A 17 3.89 -15.87 -5.05
C LEU A 17 4.65 -17.15 -5.42
N ASP A 18 3.93 -18.24 -5.61
CA ASP A 18 4.50 -19.58 -5.87
C ASP A 18 5.60 -19.97 -4.85
N GLY A 19 5.42 -19.53 -3.59
CA GLY A 19 6.35 -19.79 -2.49
C GLY A 19 7.51 -18.82 -2.35
N VAL A 20 7.62 -17.80 -3.20
CA VAL A 20 8.62 -16.73 -3.13
C VAL A 20 7.97 -15.45 -2.59
N GLU A 21 8.68 -14.73 -1.74
CA GLU A 21 8.21 -13.45 -1.25
C GLU A 21 8.10 -12.42 -2.37
N ALA A 22 6.97 -11.75 -2.43
CA ALA A 22 6.62 -10.72 -3.38
C ALA A 22 6.15 -9.45 -2.68
N SER A 23 6.29 -8.30 -3.33
CA SER A 23 5.78 -7.03 -2.84
C SER A 23 4.26 -6.88 -3.11
N LYS A 24 3.60 -5.94 -2.43
CA LYS A 24 2.21 -5.54 -2.74
C LYS A 24 2.04 -5.17 -4.22
N LEU A 25 3.05 -4.52 -4.78
CA LEU A 25 3.00 -4.07 -6.16
C LEU A 25 3.18 -5.23 -7.14
N ASP A 26 4.02 -6.23 -6.81
CA ASP A 26 4.13 -7.45 -7.62
C ASP A 26 2.79 -8.20 -7.64
N LEU A 27 2.10 -8.30 -6.48
CA LEU A 27 0.76 -8.87 -6.39
C LEU A 27 -0.26 -8.11 -7.26
N ALA A 28 -0.22 -6.78 -7.23
CA ALA A 28 -1.12 -5.93 -8.03
C ALA A 28 -0.85 -6.02 -9.54
N ARG A 29 0.30 -6.57 -9.96
CA ARG A 29 0.69 -6.75 -11.36
C ARG A 29 0.43 -8.15 -11.90
N ILE A 30 0.01 -9.08 -11.07
CA ILE A 30 -0.40 -10.41 -11.51
C ILE A 30 -1.74 -10.28 -12.23
N ASP A 31 -1.82 -10.82 -13.44
CA ASP A 31 -3.10 -10.94 -14.13
C ASP A 31 -3.99 -11.95 -13.38
N PRO A 32 -5.26 -11.62 -13.06
CA PRO A 32 -6.17 -12.55 -12.42
C PRO A 32 -6.29 -13.90 -13.14
N GLU A 33 -6.17 -13.91 -14.46
CA GLU A 33 -6.19 -15.12 -15.29
C GLU A 33 -4.99 -16.06 -15.04
N ASP A 34 -3.87 -15.54 -14.50
CA ASP A 34 -2.71 -16.34 -14.14
C ASP A 34 -2.85 -17.02 -12.77
N ILE A 35 -3.82 -16.60 -11.94
CA ILE A 35 -4.02 -17.11 -10.58
C ILE A 35 -4.83 -18.42 -10.62
N GLU A 36 -4.33 -19.44 -9.93
CA GLU A 36 -5.05 -20.70 -9.68
C GLU A 36 -5.73 -20.69 -8.30
N THR A 37 -4.99 -20.30 -7.25
CA THR A 37 -5.52 -20.21 -5.90
C THR A 37 -5.01 -18.99 -5.15
N PHE A 38 -5.87 -18.46 -4.29
CA PHE A 38 -5.55 -17.37 -3.37
C PHE A 38 -5.96 -17.77 -1.97
N SER A 39 -5.02 -17.72 -1.02
CA SER A 39 -5.25 -18.13 0.37
C SER A 39 -4.70 -17.11 1.34
N VAL A 40 -5.44 -16.81 2.41
CA VAL A 40 -5.03 -15.90 3.48
C VAL A 40 -4.94 -16.66 4.79
N MET A 41 -3.74 -16.73 5.36
CA MET A 41 -3.48 -17.35 6.65
C MET A 41 -3.42 -16.27 7.73
N LYS A 42 -4.28 -16.38 8.74
CA LYS A 42 -4.39 -15.43 9.86
C LYS A 42 -4.00 -16.04 11.20
N ASP A 43 -4.08 -17.36 11.35
CA ASP A 43 -3.89 -18.09 12.61
C ASP A 43 -2.41 -18.32 12.91
N ALA A 44 -2.03 -18.26 14.18
CA ALA A 44 -0.65 -18.47 14.62
C ALA A 44 -0.09 -19.84 14.21
N SER A 45 -0.89 -20.92 14.26
CA SER A 45 -0.47 -22.27 13.84
C SER A 45 -0.12 -22.31 12.35
N ALA A 46 -0.89 -21.64 11.51
CA ALA A 46 -0.65 -21.57 10.07
C ALA A 46 0.55 -20.66 9.72
N THR A 47 0.73 -19.55 10.45
CA THR A 47 1.77 -18.55 10.17
C THR A 47 3.12 -18.85 10.82
N ALA A 48 3.17 -19.71 11.88
CA ALA A 48 4.41 -20.09 12.58
C ALA A 48 5.47 -20.69 11.65
N MET A 49 5.06 -21.36 10.56
CA MET A 49 5.97 -21.92 9.56
C MET A 49 6.75 -20.87 8.77
N TYR A 50 6.26 -19.63 8.73
CA TYR A 50 6.91 -18.51 8.04
C TYR A 50 7.71 -17.64 9.01
N GLY A 51 7.83 -18.10 10.26
CA GLY A 51 8.63 -17.45 11.30
C GLY A 51 8.18 -16.00 11.55
N ALA A 52 9.14 -15.14 11.82
CA ALA A 52 8.93 -13.73 12.08
C ALA A 52 8.14 -12.98 11.00
N ARG A 53 8.24 -13.44 9.77
CA ARG A 53 7.60 -12.79 8.62
C ARG A 53 6.10 -13.08 8.54
N GLY A 54 5.63 -14.16 9.19
CA GLY A 54 4.21 -14.52 9.30
C GLY A 54 3.43 -13.73 10.34
N ALA A 55 4.08 -12.89 11.17
CA ALA A 55 3.45 -12.21 12.30
C ALA A 55 2.26 -11.29 11.92
N ASN A 56 2.24 -10.81 10.70
CA ASN A 56 1.18 -9.95 10.17
C ASN A 56 0.20 -10.70 9.25
N GLY A 57 0.20 -12.04 9.30
CA GLY A 57 -0.53 -12.91 8.38
C GLY A 57 0.26 -13.20 7.11
N VAL A 58 -0.21 -14.20 6.36
CA VAL A 58 0.43 -14.64 5.11
C VAL A 58 -0.63 -14.73 4.01
N ILE A 59 -0.34 -14.11 2.88
CA ILE A 59 -1.11 -14.25 1.65
C ILE A 59 -0.34 -15.18 0.72
N ILE A 60 -0.95 -16.29 0.32
CA ILE A 60 -0.37 -17.25 -0.60
C ILE A 60 -1.12 -17.17 -1.92
N VAL A 61 -0.39 -16.87 -2.97
CA VAL A 61 -0.88 -16.88 -4.35
C VAL A 61 -0.17 -17.99 -5.09
N THR A 62 -0.95 -18.94 -5.58
CA THR A 62 -0.45 -19.99 -6.47
C THR A 62 -0.93 -19.70 -7.87
N THR A 63 -0.02 -19.79 -8.84
CA THR A 63 -0.35 -19.52 -10.24
C THR A 63 -0.60 -20.79 -11.01
N LYS A 64 -1.28 -20.66 -12.15
CA LYS A 64 -1.61 -21.77 -13.06
C LYS A 64 -0.37 -22.51 -13.50
N LYS A 65 -0.49 -23.83 -13.56
CA LYS A 65 0.57 -24.75 -13.97
C LYS A 65 0.26 -25.36 -15.33
N GLY A 66 1.28 -25.92 -15.95
CA GLY A 66 1.10 -26.78 -17.11
C GLY A 66 0.31 -28.05 -16.79
N GLN A 67 -0.32 -28.61 -17.79
CA GLN A 67 -1.08 -29.85 -17.70
C GLN A 67 -0.61 -30.83 -18.82
N GLU A 68 -0.65 -32.12 -18.50
CA GLU A 68 -0.44 -33.14 -19.51
C GLU A 68 -1.59 -33.10 -20.55
N GLY A 69 -1.26 -33.14 -21.84
CA GLY A 69 -2.23 -33.15 -22.93
C GLY A 69 -1.94 -32.14 -24.01
N SER A 70 -2.96 -31.86 -24.83
CA SER A 70 -2.87 -30.94 -25.96
C SER A 70 -2.61 -29.50 -25.50
N VAL A 71 -1.97 -28.74 -26.35
CA VAL A 71 -1.72 -27.32 -26.15
C VAL A 71 -3.05 -26.54 -26.12
N TYR A 72 -3.26 -25.77 -25.07
CA TYR A 72 -4.38 -24.83 -24.95
C TYR A 72 -3.84 -23.42 -24.97
N THR A 73 -4.37 -22.60 -25.88
CA THR A 73 -4.03 -21.18 -26.01
C THR A 73 -5.26 -20.33 -25.74
N SER A 74 -5.13 -19.30 -24.90
CA SER A 74 -6.16 -18.28 -24.66
C SER A 74 -5.63 -16.92 -25.04
N VAL A 75 -6.45 -16.14 -25.73
CA VAL A 75 -6.18 -14.74 -26.07
C VAL A 75 -7.31 -13.89 -25.53
N ARG A 76 -6.99 -12.84 -24.78
CA ARG A 76 -7.93 -11.88 -24.21
C ARG A 76 -7.58 -10.48 -24.66
N TYR A 77 -8.58 -9.72 -25.04
CA TYR A 77 -8.45 -8.28 -25.27
C TYR A 77 -9.65 -7.56 -24.62
N GLU A 78 -9.36 -6.53 -23.87
CA GLU A 78 -10.35 -5.69 -23.20
C GLU A 78 -10.12 -4.23 -23.53
N ALA A 79 -11.17 -3.55 -23.98
CA ALA A 79 -11.21 -2.09 -24.09
C ALA A 79 -12.12 -1.57 -22.98
N ILE A 80 -11.58 -0.74 -22.10
CA ILE A 80 -12.24 -0.29 -20.87
C ILE A 80 -12.43 1.22 -20.95
N ALA A 81 -13.67 1.70 -21.01
CA ALA A 81 -13.98 3.11 -20.86
C ALA A 81 -14.05 3.46 -19.36
N THR A 82 -13.22 4.40 -18.94
CA THR A 82 -13.16 4.88 -17.56
C THR A 82 -13.66 6.32 -17.52
N MET A 83 -14.60 6.62 -16.61
CA MET A 83 -15.16 7.94 -16.39
C MET A 83 -15.32 8.19 -14.88
N PRO A 84 -15.39 9.46 -14.43
CA PRO A 84 -15.73 9.77 -13.04
C PRO A 84 -17.10 9.20 -12.69
N THR A 85 -17.24 8.68 -11.48
CA THR A 85 -18.52 8.19 -10.96
C THR A 85 -19.39 9.30 -10.43
N ASP A 86 -18.76 10.42 -10.06
CA ASP A 86 -19.42 11.62 -9.53
C ASP A 86 -18.54 12.84 -9.79
N GLU A 87 -19.13 14.00 -9.97
CA GLU A 87 -18.48 15.29 -10.09
C GLU A 87 -18.95 16.15 -8.94
N ILE A 88 -18.01 16.83 -8.27
CA ILE A 88 -18.38 17.74 -7.18
C ILE A 88 -18.92 19.03 -7.79
N ASP A 89 -20.17 19.34 -7.49
CA ASP A 89 -20.78 20.62 -7.85
C ASP A 89 -20.10 21.76 -7.07
N VAL A 90 -19.58 22.73 -7.79
CA VAL A 90 -19.04 23.97 -7.24
C VAL A 90 -20.01 25.11 -7.52
N VAL A 91 -20.02 26.11 -6.65
CA VAL A 91 -20.84 27.30 -6.88
C VAL A 91 -20.41 28.01 -8.16
N ASP A 92 -21.38 28.55 -8.89
CA ASP A 92 -21.08 29.32 -10.09
C ASP A 92 -20.25 30.58 -9.77
N PRO A 93 -19.46 31.11 -10.71
CA PRO A 93 -18.56 32.23 -10.47
C PRO A 93 -19.25 33.52 -9.99
N VAL A 94 -20.50 33.77 -10.36
CA VAL A 94 -21.25 34.97 -9.92
C VAL A 94 -21.62 34.83 -8.45
N THR A 95 -22.22 33.72 -8.08
CA THR A 95 -22.51 33.41 -6.66
C THR A 95 -21.24 33.41 -5.81
N TRP A 96 -20.11 32.89 -6.35
CA TRP A 96 -18.83 32.92 -5.65
C TRP A 96 -18.35 34.36 -5.37
N MET A 97 -18.45 35.28 -6.36
CA MET A 97 -18.11 36.70 -6.20
C MET A 97 -19.00 37.39 -5.15
N GLU A 98 -20.30 37.11 -5.19
CA GLU A 98 -21.24 37.65 -4.23
C GLU A 98 -20.93 37.18 -2.80
N MET A 99 -20.71 35.88 -2.60
CA MET A 99 -20.33 35.32 -1.30
C MET A 99 -19.00 35.89 -0.80
N TYR A 100 -18.02 36.09 -1.68
CA TYR A 100 -16.76 36.72 -1.33
C TYR A 100 -16.95 38.16 -0.85
N ASN A 101 -17.73 38.97 -1.58
CA ASN A 101 -18.06 40.34 -1.19
C ASN A 101 -18.81 40.39 0.13
N GLN A 102 -19.77 39.51 0.35
CA GLN A 102 -20.49 39.38 1.62
C GLN A 102 -19.54 39.02 2.78
N ALA A 103 -18.64 38.08 2.58
CA ALA A 103 -17.65 37.74 3.58
C ALA A 103 -16.69 38.88 3.91
N LEU A 104 -16.32 39.70 2.91
CA LEU A 104 -15.50 40.89 3.11
C LEU A 104 -16.26 41.94 3.94
N LEU A 105 -17.48 42.26 3.53
CA LEU A 105 -18.33 43.26 4.21
C LEU A 105 -18.75 42.83 5.61
N SER A 106 -18.89 41.55 5.88
CA SER A 106 -19.17 41.04 7.23
C SER A 106 -18.01 41.24 8.19
N ARG A 107 -16.78 41.28 7.69
CA ARG A 107 -15.56 41.55 8.49
C ARG A 107 -15.30 43.03 8.69
N ASP A 108 -15.52 43.80 7.63
CA ASP A 108 -15.40 45.27 7.66
C ASP A 108 -16.57 45.88 6.82
N PRO A 109 -17.62 46.41 7.49
CA PRO A 109 -18.76 46.99 6.80
C PRO A 109 -18.42 48.19 5.91
N ASN A 110 -17.23 48.81 6.06
CA ASN A 110 -16.76 49.91 5.26
C ASN A 110 -15.82 49.48 4.13
N ALA A 111 -15.55 48.18 4.02
CA ALA A 111 -14.69 47.68 2.92
C ALA A 111 -15.33 47.93 1.55
N THR A 112 -14.49 48.24 0.57
CA THR A 112 -14.96 48.29 -0.82
C THR A 112 -15.08 46.87 -1.36
N PRO A 113 -16.26 46.48 -1.92
CA PRO A 113 -16.41 45.16 -2.54
C PRO A 113 -15.34 44.92 -3.62
N LYS A 114 -14.72 43.75 -3.56
CA LYS A 114 -13.65 43.39 -4.54
C LYS A 114 -14.20 43.22 -5.96
N TYR A 115 -15.41 42.66 -6.06
CA TYR A 115 -16.03 42.37 -7.35
C TYR A 115 -17.22 43.31 -7.59
N SER A 116 -17.18 44.07 -8.70
CA SER A 116 -18.29 44.94 -9.08
C SER A 116 -19.39 44.17 -9.78
N ALA A 117 -20.64 44.71 -9.72
CA ALA A 117 -21.77 44.14 -10.45
C ALA A 117 -21.58 44.11 -11.98
N GLU A 118 -20.64 44.90 -12.53
CA GLU A 118 -20.32 44.91 -13.98
C GLU A 118 -19.55 43.66 -14.40
N ARG A 119 -18.84 42.99 -13.50
CA ARG A 119 -18.12 41.74 -13.78
C ARG A 119 -19.03 40.57 -14.20
N SER A 120 -20.31 40.65 -13.89
CA SER A 120 -21.30 39.65 -14.31
C SER A 120 -21.79 39.80 -15.76
N LYS A 121 -21.37 40.87 -16.48
CA LYS A 121 -21.70 41.08 -17.90
C LYS A 121 -20.85 40.17 -18.79
N LYS A 122 -21.42 39.72 -19.92
CA LYS A 122 -20.75 38.87 -20.92
C LYS A 122 -19.65 39.62 -21.64
N TYR A 123 -18.44 39.51 -21.15
CA TYR A 123 -17.21 39.95 -21.86
C TYR A 123 -16.45 38.67 -22.33
N PRO A 124 -15.38 38.82 -23.15
CA PRO A 124 -14.53 37.71 -23.49
C PRO A 124 -14.02 36.99 -22.24
N ASP A 125 -14.08 35.67 -22.24
CA ASP A 125 -13.82 34.80 -21.07
C ASP A 125 -12.46 35.01 -20.41
N PHE A 126 -11.48 35.53 -21.14
CA PHE A 126 -10.16 35.87 -20.58
C PHE A 126 -10.12 37.23 -19.87
N VAL A 127 -11.08 38.12 -20.09
CA VAL A 127 -11.19 39.43 -19.41
C VAL A 127 -11.92 39.30 -18.09
N TYR A 128 -13.03 38.60 -18.11
CA TYR A 128 -13.84 38.25 -16.92
C TYR A 128 -14.03 36.75 -16.87
N PRO A 129 -12.99 36.01 -16.50
CA PRO A 129 -13.04 34.58 -16.55
C PRO A 129 -14.07 34.05 -15.59
N ALA A 130 -14.72 32.96 -16.00
CA ALA A 130 -15.63 32.15 -15.22
C ALA A 130 -15.14 30.71 -15.36
N ASN A 131 -14.06 30.39 -14.63
CA ASN A 131 -13.37 29.12 -14.81
C ASN A 131 -14.10 28.00 -14.07
N ASP A 132 -14.51 27.01 -14.80
CA ASP A 132 -14.72 25.67 -14.27
C ASP A 132 -13.37 24.93 -14.33
N TRP A 133 -12.61 25.00 -13.25
CA TRP A 133 -11.27 24.42 -13.20
C TRP A 133 -11.25 22.91 -13.41
N TYR A 134 -12.31 22.19 -12.98
CA TYR A 134 -12.42 20.78 -13.22
C TYR A 134 -12.48 20.49 -14.73
N ASN A 135 -13.37 21.13 -15.44
CA ASN A 135 -13.50 20.98 -16.88
C ASN A 135 -12.34 21.57 -17.68
N VAL A 136 -11.59 22.54 -17.12
CA VAL A 136 -10.33 23.02 -17.72
C VAL A 136 -9.25 21.94 -17.68
N LEU A 137 -9.14 21.19 -16.58
CA LEU A 137 -8.07 20.23 -16.34
C LEU A 137 -8.34 18.83 -16.87
N PHE A 138 -9.59 18.36 -16.76
CA PHE A 138 -9.93 16.95 -16.97
C PHE A 138 -10.79 16.71 -18.21
N LYS A 139 -10.64 15.53 -18.79
CA LYS A 139 -11.52 14.96 -19.82
C LYS A 139 -12.64 14.19 -19.15
N ASN A 140 -13.76 14.01 -19.85
CA ASN A 140 -14.91 13.28 -19.32
C ASN A 140 -14.69 11.75 -19.29
N PHE A 141 -13.80 11.22 -20.14
CA PHE A 141 -13.49 9.78 -20.15
C PHE A 141 -12.09 9.51 -20.73
N SER A 142 -11.60 8.31 -20.45
CA SER A 142 -10.41 7.72 -21.08
C SER A 142 -10.70 6.28 -21.52
N ILE A 143 -9.90 5.76 -22.45
CA ILE A 143 -10.00 4.38 -22.92
C ILE A 143 -8.71 3.67 -22.56
N ASN A 144 -8.82 2.55 -21.86
CA ASN A 144 -7.74 1.69 -21.45
C ASN A 144 -7.78 0.40 -22.25
N HIS A 145 -6.63 -0.23 -22.48
CA HIS A 145 -6.50 -1.44 -23.26
C HIS A 145 -5.72 -2.49 -22.48
N HIS A 146 -6.33 -3.66 -22.29
CA HIS A 146 -5.68 -4.78 -21.64
C HIS A 146 -5.63 -5.97 -22.62
N MET A 147 -4.46 -6.58 -22.78
CA MET A 147 -4.22 -7.72 -23.65
C MET A 147 -3.53 -8.82 -22.86
N GLY A 148 -4.00 -10.06 -23.02
CA GLY A 148 -3.39 -11.23 -22.42
C GLY A 148 -3.34 -12.41 -23.39
N ILE A 149 -2.22 -13.10 -23.41
CA ILE A 149 -2.04 -14.36 -24.13
C ILE A 149 -1.46 -15.36 -23.15
N ASN A 150 -2.09 -16.50 -22.99
CA ASN A 150 -1.54 -17.61 -22.23
C ASN A 150 -1.56 -18.93 -23.01
N ILE A 151 -0.55 -19.74 -22.76
CA ILE A 151 -0.37 -21.04 -23.39
C ILE A 151 -0.06 -22.05 -22.30
N ARG A 152 -0.76 -23.17 -22.26
CA ARG A 152 -0.50 -24.28 -21.36
C ARG A 152 -0.56 -25.60 -22.11
N GLY A 153 0.25 -26.56 -21.69
CA GLY A 153 0.29 -27.88 -22.26
C GLY A 153 1.41 -28.72 -21.65
N GLY A 154 1.70 -29.82 -22.27
CA GLY A 154 2.83 -30.62 -21.88
C GLY A 154 2.66 -32.12 -22.11
N SER A 155 3.73 -32.84 -21.86
CA SER A 155 3.82 -34.28 -21.83
C SER A 155 3.90 -34.80 -20.39
N LYS A 156 4.06 -36.13 -20.23
CA LYS A 156 4.36 -36.75 -18.92
C LYS A 156 5.68 -36.29 -18.33
N VAL A 157 6.60 -35.79 -19.15
CA VAL A 157 7.95 -35.38 -18.72
C VAL A 157 8.04 -33.88 -18.48
N ILE A 158 7.42 -33.08 -19.33
CA ILE A 158 7.48 -31.60 -19.24
C ILE A 158 6.07 -31.04 -19.36
N GLN A 159 5.66 -30.25 -18.40
CA GLN A 159 4.42 -29.51 -18.41
C GLN A 159 4.76 -28.02 -18.25
N TYR A 160 4.11 -27.17 -19.03
CA TYR A 160 4.40 -25.75 -19.06
C TYR A 160 3.15 -24.87 -19.05
N TYR A 161 3.28 -23.72 -18.43
CA TYR A 161 2.37 -22.58 -18.51
C TYR A 161 3.19 -21.35 -18.81
N ALA A 162 2.83 -20.62 -19.85
CA ALA A 162 3.46 -19.34 -20.18
C ALA A 162 2.38 -18.29 -20.45
N SER A 163 2.57 -17.07 -19.95
CA SER A 163 1.68 -15.94 -20.24
C SER A 163 2.45 -14.66 -20.52
N VAL A 164 1.85 -13.81 -21.34
CA VAL A 164 2.26 -12.43 -21.59
C VAL A 164 1.02 -11.56 -21.48
N ASN A 165 1.04 -10.58 -20.57
CA ASN A 165 -0.03 -9.61 -20.41
C ASN A 165 0.52 -8.20 -20.60
N HIS A 166 -0.22 -7.36 -21.32
CA HIS A 166 0.11 -5.97 -21.55
C HIS A 166 -1.11 -5.09 -21.28
N ASN A 167 -1.00 -4.19 -20.30
CA ASN A 167 -2.04 -3.25 -19.90
C ASN A 167 -1.56 -1.83 -20.19
N ARG A 168 -2.39 -1.06 -20.87
CA ARG A 168 -2.17 0.36 -21.14
C ARG A 168 -3.31 1.17 -20.55
N ASP A 169 -3.01 1.95 -19.50
CA ASP A 169 -3.95 2.80 -18.81
C ASP A 169 -3.65 4.26 -19.07
N GLN A 170 -4.65 5.01 -19.50
CA GLN A 170 -4.56 6.43 -19.80
C GLN A 170 -5.32 7.25 -18.75
N GLY A 171 -4.75 8.38 -18.35
CA GLY A 171 -5.41 9.36 -17.49
C GLY A 171 -6.38 10.26 -18.25
N MET A 172 -7.04 11.12 -17.50
CA MET A 172 -8.04 12.07 -18.01
C MET A 172 -7.56 13.53 -18.05
N LEU A 173 -6.27 13.81 -17.85
CA LEU A 173 -5.74 15.18 -17.95
C LEU A 173 -5.76 15.68 -19.40
N LYS A 174 -6.11 16.95 -19.55
CA LYS A 174 -6.00 17.67 -20.83
C LYS A 174 -4.56 18.17 -21.01
N THR A 175 -4.02 18.01 -22.22
CA THR A 175 -2.73 18.59 -22.63
C THR A 175 -2.99 19.73 -23.58
N ASP A 176 -2.37 20.87 -23.35
CA ASP A 176 -2.47 22.01 -24.26
C ASP A 176 -1.80 21.71 -25.60
N ARG A 177 -2.37 22.23 -26.67
CA ARG A 177 -1.85 22.07 -28.05
C ARG A 177 -0.51 22.80 -28.27
N LEU A 178 -0.29 23.90 -27.55
CA LEU A 178 0.97 24.67 -27.61
C LEU A 178 2.08 24.05 -26.77
N ASN A 179 1.75 23.03 -25.95
CA ASN A 179 2.76 22.34 -25.17
C ASN A 179 3.58 21.38 -26.05
N GLN A 180 4.89 21.41 -25.91
CA GLN A 180 5.81 20.58 -26.70
C GLN A 180 5.88 19.13 -26.21
N PHE A 181 5.27 18.84 -25.07
CA PHE A 181 5.23 17.52 -24.43
C PHE A 181 3.83 17.17 -23.93
N LYS A 182 3.57 15.90 -23.76
CA LYS A 182 2.31 15.43 -23.20
C LYS A 182 2.41 15.43 -21.67
N VAL A 183 1.30 15.75 -20.99
CA VAL A 183 1.20 15.71 -19.54
C VAL A 183 0.18 14.68 -19.04
N ASN A 184 -0.63 14.14 -19.95
CA ASN A 184 -1.61 13.12 -19.56
C ASN A 184 -0.91 11.83 -19.15
N ILE A 185 -1.46 11.16 -18.16
CA ILE A 185 -0.97 9.85 -17.70
C ILE A 185 -1.07 8.84 -18.85
N ASN A 186 0.02 8.11 -19.07
CA ASN A 186 0.08 6.91 -19.88
C ASN A 186 0.92 5.87 -19.12
N ASN A 187 0.24 4.90 -18.55
CA ASN A 187 0.86 3.85 -17.75
C ASN A 187 0.80 2.54 -18.54
N ASN A 188 1.96 1.98 -18.88
CA ASN A 188 2.06 0.70 -19.55
C ASN A 188 2.67 -0.31 -18.59
N ASN A 189 2.01 -1.44 -18.43
CA ASN A 189 2.49 -2.56 -17.66
C ASN A 189 2.56 -3.80 -18.54
N THR A 190 3.71 -4.43 -18.60
CA THR A 190 3.90 -5.70 -19.31
C THR A 190 4.38 -6.74 -18.32
N SER A 191 3.72 -7.89 -18.25
CA SER A 191 4.14 -9.01 -17.42
C SER A 191 4.37 -10.26 -18.24
N PHE A 192 5.39 -11.01 -17.84
CA PHE A 192 5.78 -12.31 -18.41
C PHE A 192 5.79 -13.35 -17.31
N ARG A 193 5.19 -14.49 -17.56
CA ARG A 193 5.20 -15.64 -16.65
C ARG A 193 5.61 -16.90 -17.37
N LEU A 194 6.42 -17.72 -16.69
CA LEU A 194 6.78 -19.05 -17.13
C LEU A 194 6.79 -19.99 -15.91
N ASN A 195 5.97 -21.04 -15.97
CA ASN A 195 5.96 -22.13 -15.00
C ASN A 195 6.26 -23.43 -15.73
N LEU A 196 7.32 -24.13 -15.33
CA LEU A 196 7.71 -25.44 -15.86
C LEU A 196 7.72 -26.47 -14.73
N ASN A 197 7.13 -27.62 -15.01
CA ASN A 197 7.26 -28.81 -14.19
C ASN A 197 7.94 -29.89 -15.04
N ILE A 198 9.10 -30.41 -14.60
CA ILE A 198 9.91 -31.35 -15.33
C ILE A 198 10.10 -32.59 -14.47
N ASP A 199 9.53 -33.71 -14.87
CA ASP A 199 9.73 -35.02 -14.25
C ASP A 199 11.01 -35.67 -14.80
N LEU A 200 12.14 -35.48 -14.10
CA LEU A 200 13.46 -35.97 -14.54
C LEU A 200 13.57 -37.48 -14.46
N SER A 201 12.90 -38.08 -13.46
CA SER A 201 12.83 -39.54 -13.28
C SER A 201 11.63 -39.92 -12.41
N LYS A 202 11.39 -41.22 -12.20
CA LYS A 202 10.39 -41.71 -11.25
C LYS A 202 10.76 -41.31 -9.82
N GLY A 203 10.31 -40.13 -9.40
CA GLY A 203 10.51 -39.61 -8.03
C GLY A 203 11.36 -38.37 -7.92
N ILE A 204 11.89 -37.86 -9.06
CA ILE A 204 12.62 -36.57 -9.09
C ILE A 204 11.90 -35.58 -10.00
N LYS A 205 11.49 -34.46 -9.42
CA LYS A 205 10.83 -33.36 -10.15
C LYS A 205 11.60 -32.06 -9.96
N LEU A 206 11.73 -31.30 -11.04
CA LEU A 206 12.24 -29.94 -11.08
C LEU A 206 11.11 -28.98 -11.40
N VAL A 207 10.95 -27.91 -10.60
CA VAL A 207 9.95 -26.88 -10.83
C VAL A 207 10.67 -25.55 -11.03
N VAL A 208 10.35 -24.87 -12.13
CA VAL A 208 10.86 -23.52 -12.45
C VAL A 208 9.68 -22.57 -12.50
N ASN A 209 9.73 -21.51 -11.71
CA ASN A 209 8.78 -20.41 -11.76
C ASN A 209 9.53 -19.11 -12.08
N SER A 210 9.07 -18.37 -13.05
CA SER A 210 9.60 -17.04 -13.39
C SER A 210 8.44 -16.08 -13.61
N PHE A 211 8.54 -14.92 -12.99
CA PHE A 211 7.60 -13.81 -13.15
C PHE A 211 8.38 -12.52 -13.29
N THR A 212 8.16 -11.79 -14.38
CA THR A 212 8.83 -10.51 -14.65
C THR A 212 7.79 -9.47 -15.03
N THR A 213 7.91 -8.27 -14.45
CA THR A 213 7.07 -7.11 -14.79
C THR A 213 7.93 -5.94 -15.24
N LEU A 214 7.46 -5.25 -16.26
CA LEU A 214 8.03 -4.02 -16.80
C LEU A 214 6.95 -2.95 -16.78
N ASP A 215 7.13 -1.92 -15.96
CA ASP A 215 6.25 -0.77 -15.88
C ASP A 215 6.90 0.44 -16.54
N SER A 216 6.16 1.16 -17.34
CA SER A 216 6.54 2.46 -17.91
C SER A 216 5.40 3.44 -17.69
N TYR A 217 5.67 4.48 -16.94
CA TYR A 217 4.73 5.56 -16.61
C TYR A 217 5.25 6.87 -17.16
N HIS A 218 4.40 7.56 -17.88
CA HIS A 218 4.55 8.96 -18.28
C HIS A 218 3.35 9.74 -17.74
N GLY A 219 3.57 10.89 -17.11
CA GLY A 219 2.48 11.68 -16.55
C GLY A 219 2.92 13.06 -16.07
N PRO A 220 2.03 13.84 -15.47
CA PRO A 220 2.35 15.19 -15.00
C PRO A 220 3.45 15.15 -13.95
N LEU A 221 4.20 16.26 -13.86
CA LEU A 221 5.20 16.45 -12.83
C LEU A 221 4.58 16.46 -11.44
N GLU A 222 3.43 17.11 -11.30
CA GLU A 222 2.66 17.18 -10.06
C GLU A 222 1.72 15.99 -9.91
N ASP A 223 1.44 15.64 -8.66
CA ASP A 223 0.46 14.59 -8.36
C ASP A 223 -0.94 15.01 -8.84
N VAL A 224 -1.65 14.11 -9.49
CA VAL A 224 -3.03 14.34 -9.96
C VAL A 224 -3.97 14.69 -8.81
N ARG A 225 -3.74 14.17 -7.61
CA ARG A 225 -4.50 14.54 -6.40
C ARG A 225 -4.33 16.03 -6.08
N THR A 226 -3.11 16.58 -6.23
CA THR A 226 -2.84 18.01 -6.05
C THR A 226 -3.60 18.82 -7.11
N ALA A 227 -3.56 18.39 -8.37
CA ALA A 227 -4.32 19.04 -9.44
C ALA A 227 -5.83 19.03 -9.19
N TYR A 228 -6.35 17.89 -8.73
CA TYR A 228 -7.76 17.73 -8.37
C TYR A 228 -8.14 18.67 -7.21
N SER A 229 -7.35 18.71 -6.14
CA SER A 229 -7.59 19.63 -5.01
C SER A 229 -7.58 21.08 -5.44
N LEU A 230 -6.62 21.49 -6.26
CA LEU A 230 -6.51 22.86 -6.76
C LEU A 230 -7.70 23.26 -7.65
N ALA A 231 -8.33 22.32 -8.35
CA ALA A 231 -9.54 22.59 -9.13
C ALA A 231 -10.68 23.17 -8.28
N PHE A 232 -10.72 22.83 -6.98
CA PHE A 232 -11.74 23.32 -6.04
C PHE A 232 -11.29 24.54 -5.24
N TYR A 233 -9.98 24.71 -5.02
CA TYR A 233 -9.48 25.81 -4.22
C TYR A 233 -9.02 27.02 -5.02
N ALA A 234 -8.78 26.86 -6.34
CA ALA A 234 -8.33 27.96 -7.18
C ALA A 234 -9.44 28.98 -7.41
N ASN A 235 -9.05 30.25 -7.45
CA ASN A 235 -9.98 31.34 -7.72
C ASN A 235 -10.59 31.20 -9.11
N PRO A 236 -11.95 31.16 -9.25
CA PRO A 236 -12.59 30.93 -10.54
C PRO A 236 -12.66 32.19 -11.43
N VAL A 237 -12.36 33.39 -10.91
CA VAL A 237 -12.67 34.67 -11.59
C VAL A 237 -11.53 35.66 -11.68
N ASP A 238 -10.40 35.46 -11.02
CA ASP A 238 -9.32 36.45 -10.95
C ASP A 238 -8.40 36.43 -12.17
N PHE A 239 -8.27 35.30 -12.86
CA PHE A 239 -7.42 35.16 -14.05
C PHE A 239 -7.90 34.03 -14.96
N ALA A 240 -7.62 34.13 -16.25
CA ALA A 240 -7.89 33.05 -17.21
C ALA A 240 -6.85 31.92 -17.08
N PRO A 241 -7.18 30.68 -17.45
CA PRO A 241 -6.20 29.57 -17.51
C PRO A 241 -4.99 29.95 -18.38
N THR A 242 -5.24 30.56 -19.52
CA THR A 242 -4.24 31.15 -20.42
C THR A 242 -4.82 32.39 -21.09
N TYR A 243 -3.95 33.33 -21.47
CA TYR A 243 -4.31 34.52 -22.26
C TYR A 243 -3.95 34.31 -23.72
N PRO A 244 -4.74 34.88 -24.67
CA PRO A 244 -4.35 34.99 -26.08
C PRO A 244 -3.11 35.88 -26.24
N ALA A 245 -2.51 35.86 -27.44
CA ALA A 245 -1.41 36.76 -27.78
C ALA A 245 -1.87 38.20 -27.85
N ASP A 246 -1.05 39.13 -27.39
CA ASP A 246 -1.20 40.57 -27.58
C ASP A 246 -0.12 41.12 -28.57
N ASP A 247 -0.09 42.42 -28.78
CA ASP A 247 0.88 43.06 -29.68
C ASP A 247 2.33 42.94 -29.17
N THR A 248 2.53 42.75 -27.85
CA THR A 248 3.85 42.65 -27.20
C THR A 248 4.33 41.23 -27.12
N TYR A 249 3.44 40.31 -26.67
CA TYR A 249 3.76 38.89 -26.43
C TYR A 249 3.12 38.02 -27.50
N ASN A 250 3.52 38.18 -28.75
CA ASN A 250 2.93 37.49 -29.91
C ASN A 250 3.67 36.23 -30.37
N TRP A 251 4.78 35.87 -29.75
CA TRP A 251 5.51 34.63 -30.04
C TRP A 251 4.82 33.39 -29.44
N PRO A 252 4.96 32.22 -30.08
CA PRO A 252 4.23 31.02 -29.65
C PRO A 252 4.69 30.49 -28.31
N HIS A 253 3.87 30.65 -27.24
CA HIS A 253 4.04 30.08 -25.91
C HIS A 253 2.73 30.14 -25.15
N LEU A 254 2.65 29.38 -24.05
CA LEU A 254 1.52 29.40 -23.10
C LEU A 254 1.67 30.63 -22.19
N ARG A 255 0.65 31.50 -22.19
CA ARG A 255 0.57 32.70 -21.35
C ARG A 255 -0.38 32.42 -20.21
N PHE A 256 0.14 31.79 -19.14
CA PHE A 256 -0.66 31.42 -18.02
C PHE A 256 -1.10 32.62 -17.19
N GLY A 257 -2.40 32.71 -16.91
CA GLY A 257 -2.92 33.73 -16.01
C GLY A 257 -2.47 33.45 -14.57
N LYS A 258 -2.18 34.52 -13.83
CA LYS A 258 -1.87 34.44 -12.40
C LYS A 258 -2.34 35.68 -11.68
N SER A 259 -2.84 35.53 -10.44
CA SER A 259 -3.02 36.62 -9.50
C SER A 259 -1.97 36.56 -8.39
N ARG A 260 -1.88 37.59 -7.57
CA ARG A 260 -0.90 37.68 -6.48
C ARG A 260 -1.14 36.54 -5.44
N ASP A 261 -2.39 36.19 -5.21
CA ASP A 261 -2.83 35.38 -4.09
C ASP A 261 -3.29 33.96 -4.49
N SER A 262 -3.21 33.60 -5.77
CA SER A 262 -3.73 32.32 -6.26
C SER A 262 -2.90 31.73 -7.37
N ASP A 263 -2.54 30.47 -7.23
CA ASP A 263 -1.82 29.72 -8.25
C ASP A 263 -2.77 29.23 -9.35
N ASN A 264 -2.23 29.13 -10.57
CA ASN A 264 -2.96 28.60 -11.71
C ASN A 264 -2.82 27.07 -11.79
N PRO A 265 -3.89 26.29 -11.56
CA PRO A 265 -3.85 24.85 -11.62
C PRO A 265 -3.43 24.32 -13.01
N TYR A 266 -3.86 25.01 -14.07
CA TYR A 266 -3.53 24.61 -15.42
C TYR A 266 -2.03 24.76 -15.71
N ALA A 267 -1.41 25.88 -15.28
CA ALA A 267 0.03 26.08 -15.37
C ALA A 267 0.81 25.01 -14.62
N LEU A 268 0.34 24.63 -13.43
CA LEU A 268 0.97 23.61 -12.59
C LEU A 268 1.03 22.25 -13.30
N ILE A 269 -0.05 21.86 -14.00
CA ILE A 269 -0.09 20.61 -14.76
C ILE A 269 0.71 20.69 -16.06
N GLN A 270 0.69 21.83 -16.73
CA GLN A 270 1.36 22.00 -18.03
C GLN A 270 2.86 22.28 -17.94
N ARG A 271 3.43 22.45 -16.73
CA ARG A 271 4.83 22.89 -16.55
C ARG A 271 5.88 21.80 -16.75
N GLY A 272 5.47 20.54 -16.87
CA GLY A 272 6.41 19.45 -17.01
C GLY A 272 5.78 18.07 -16.92
N TYR A 273 6.64 17.07 -16.98
CA TYR A 273 6.25 15.66 -16.87
C TYR A 273 7.30 14.86 -16.11
N VAL A 274 6.91 13.68 -15.69
CA VAL A 274 7.81 12.68 -15.09
C VAL A 274 7.71 11.37 -15.86
N ASP A 275 8.86 10.83 -16.25
CA ASP A 275 8.99 9.46 -16.72
C ASP A 275 9.46 8.56 -15.58
N ARG A 276 8.69 7.51 -15.33
CA ARG A 276 9.05 6.50 -14.33
C ARG A 276 9.11 5.15 -15.03
N SER A 277 10.11 4.37 -14.71
CA SER A 277 10.15 2.98 -15.10
C SER A 277 10.49 2.09 -13.91
N ARG A 278 9.87 0.94 -13.89
CA ARG A 278 10.12 -0.08 -12.90
C ARG A 278 10.22 -1.43 -13.60
N PHE A 279 11.16 -2.23 -13.14
CA PHE A 279 11.16 -3.65 -13.42
C PHE A 279 11.17 -4.44 -12.12
N SER A 280 10.56 -5.62 -12.14
CA SER A 280 10.65 -6.60 -11.06
C SER A 280 10.73 -7.99 -11.68
N THR A 281 11.61 -8.82 -11.17
CA THR A 281 11.68 -10.24 -11.56
C THR A 281 11.76 -11.11 -10.32
N ILE A 282 11.01 -12.21 -10.33
CA ILE A 282 10.94 -13.22 -9.29
C ILE A 282 11.16 -14.57 -9.96
N ASN A 283 12.26 -15.25 -9.62
CA ASN A 283 12.63 -16.53 -10.19
C ASN A 283 12.83 -17.55 -9.08
N ARG A 284 12.33 -18.75 -9.28
CA ARG A 284 12.45 -19.87 -8.36
C ARG A 284 12.79 -21.15 -9.10
N LEU A 285 13.73 -21.88 -8.53
CA LEU A 285 14.05 -23.25 -8.91
C LEU A 285 13.82 -24.15 -7.71
N GLU A 286 12.94 -25.14 -7.83
CA GLU A 286 12.67 -26.13 -6.79
C GLU A 286 12.99 -27.54 -7.29
N TYR A 287 13.74 -28.26 -6.49
CA TYR A 287 14.03 -29.68 -6.62
C TYR A 287 13.17 -30.47 -5.62
N ILE A 288 12.46 -31.47 -6.11
CA ILE A 288 11.59 -32.34 -5.31
C ILE A 288 12.05 -33.77 -5.52
N GLN A 289 12.30 -34.48 -4.43
CA GLN A 289 12.67 -35.91 -4.48
C GLN A 289 11.78 -36.73 -3.55
N ASN A 290 11.10 -37.70 -4.12
CA ASN A 290 10.39 -38.73 -3.36
C ASN A 290 11.41 -39.70 -2.76
N LEU A 291 11.44 -39.80 -1.44
CA LEU A 291 12.32 -40.66 -0.67
C LEU A 291 11.59 -41.89 -0.09
N SER A 292 10.48 -42.31 -0.73
CA SER A 292 9.69 -43.45 -0.28
C SER A 292 10.47 -44.79 -0.27
N PHE A 293 11.61 -44.81 -0.94
CA PHE A 293 12.54 -45.93 -0.88
C PHE A 293 13.27 -46.05 0.48
N LEU A 294 13.40 -44.94 1.24
CA LEU A 294 13.93 -44.92 2.61
C LEU A 294 12.80 -45.09 3.63
N LEU A 295 11.72 -44.30 3.46
CA LEU A 295 10.56 -44.32 4.34
C LEU A 295 9.32 -43.91 3.52
N LYS A 296 8.30 -44.78 3.51
CA LYS A 296 7.06 -44.56 2.75
C LYS A 296 6.42 -43.22 3.16
N GLY A 297 6.19 -42.33 2.17
CA GLY A 297 5.62 -41.01 2.37
C GLY A 297 6.63 -39.93 2.76
N LEU A 298 7.94 -40.22 2.71
CA LEU A 298 9.00 -39.25 2.91
C LEU A 298 9.31 -38.52 1.60
N GLU A 299 9.44 -37.19 1.67
CA GLU A 299 9.78 -36.34 0.54
C GLU A 299 10.77 -35.24 0.98
N PHE A 300 11.75 -35.00 0.15
CA PHE A 300 12.70 -33.89 0.25
C PHE A 300 12.36 -32.82 -0.80
N ARG A 301 12.40 -31.54 -0.39
CA ARG A 301 12.31 -30.40 -1.31
C ARG A 301 13.40 -29.39 -0.96
N GLY A 302 14.09 -28.91 -2.01
CA GLY A 302 15.05 -27.81 -1.89
C GLY A 302 14.70 -26.74 -2.92
N ASP A 303 14.58 -25.49 -2.51
CA ASP A 303 14.35 -24.41 -3.43
C ASP A 303 15.30 -23.22 -3.23
N VAL A 304 15.66 -22.58 -4.32
CA VAL A 304 16.39 -21.33 -4.36
C VAL A 304 15.58 -20.33 -5.17
N SER A 305 15.43 -19.12 -4.65
CA SER A 305 14.75 -18.04 -5.34
C SER A 305 15.61 -16.78 -5.38
N PHE A 306 15.53 -16.09 -6.52
CA PHE A 306 16.19 -14.80 -6.73
C PHE A 306 15.15 -13.79 -7.20
N SER A 307 15.07 -12.67 -6.49
CA SER A 307 14.21 -11.54 -6.85
C SER A 307 15.05 -10.28 -7.02
N GLN A 308 14.71 -9.50 -8.02
CA GLN A 308 15.35 -8.21 -8.28
C GLN A 308 14.29 -7.19 -8.67
N ALA A 309 14.38 -5.99 -8.11
CA ALA A 309 13.54 -4.87 -8.48
C ALA A 309 14.39 -3.62 -8.69
N GLY A 310 14.00 -2.81 -9.68
CA GLY A 310 14.60 -1.52 -9.96
C GLY A 310 13.52 -0.48 -10.25
N TYR A 311 13.75 0.74 -9.83
CA TYR A 311 12.86 1.88 -10.06
C TYR A 311 13.67 3.10 -10.45
N TYR A 312 13.23 3.78 -11.48
CA TYR A 312 13.81 5.01 -12.01
C TYR A 312 12.72 6.06 -12.17
N SER A 313 13.00 7.29 -11.77
CA SER A 313 12.10 8.43 -11.95
C SER A 313 12.90 9.62 -12.44
N ASN A 314 12.54 10.16 -13.59
CA ASN A 314 13.20 11.28 -14.23
C ASN A 314 12.16 12.40 -14.44
N PRO A 315 12.15 13.45 -13.60
CA PRO A 315 11.30 14.60 -13.79
C PRO A 315 11.92 15.58 -14.82
N TYR A 316 11.07 16.20 -15.63
CA TYR A 316 11.41 17.23 -16.58
C TYR A 316 10.44 18.40 -16.40
N MET A 317 10.98 19.63 -16.29
CA MET A 317 10.18 20.81 -15.96
C MET A 317 10.60 22.03 -16.74
N THR A 318 9.64 22.91 -16.97
CA THR A 318 9.86 24.30 -17.42
C THR A 318 9.47 25.24 -16.30
N THR A 319 9.84 26.50 -16.40
CA THR A 319 9.29 27.57 -15.56
C THR A 319 8.22 28.30 -16.37
N PRO A 320 6.93 28.16 -16.05
CA PRO A 320 5.86 28.79 -16.79
C PRO A 320 6.01 30.32 -16.86
N PHE A 321 5.61 30.90 -17.96
CA PHE A 321 5.45 32.36 -18.07
C PHE A 321 4.06 32.74 -17.54
N TYR A 322 4.04 33.64 -16.57
CA TYR A 322 2.81 34.11 -15.93
C TYR A 322 2.50 35.54 -16.36
N TYR A 323 1.23 35.81 -16.59
CA TYR A 323 0.73 37.08 -17.06
C TYR A 323 -0.48 37.55 -16.28
N SER A 324 -0.63 38.85 -16.14
CA SER A 324 -1.88 39.52 -15.75
C SER A 324 -2.43 40.32 -16.94
N LEU A 325 -3.75 40.46 -17.00
CA LEU A 325 -4.40 41.37 -17.93
C LEU A 325 -4.26 42.80 -17.38
N LEU A 326 -3.53 43.65 -18.08
CA LEU A 326 -3.29 45.04 -17.71
C LEU A 326 -4.43 45.96 -18.17
N ASP A 327 -4.84 45.82 -19.43
CA ASP A 327 -5.88 46.64 -20.04
C ASP A 327 -6.66 45.87 -21.11
N TYR A 328 -7.90 46.28 -21.32
CA TYR A 328 -8.76 45.74 -22.36
C TYR A 328 -9.65 46.86 -22.94
N ASP A 329 -9.48 47.17 -24.23
CA ASP A 329 -10.31 48.11 -24.96
C ASP A 329 -11.60 47.42 -25.46
N HIS A 330 -12.71 47.76 -24.87
CA HIS A 330 -14.03 47.23 -25.21
C HIS A 330 -14.53 47.61 -26.60
N VAL A 331 -13.96 48.64 -27.22
CA VAL A 331 -14.36 49.12 -28.55
C VAL A 331 -13.61 48.35 -29.64
N THR A 332 -12.31 48.22 -29.48
CA THR A 332 -11.45 47.58 -30.49
C THR A 332 -11.22 46.08 -30.21
N GLY A 333 -11.53 45.61 -29.03
CA GLY A 333 -11.25 44.25 -28.58
C GLY A 333 -9.76 43.99 -28.29
N LYS A 334 -8.91 45.04 -28.34
CA LYS A 334 -7.48 44.92 -28.03
C LYS A 334 -7.27 44.76 -26.52
N HIS A 335 -6.29 43.93 -26.17
CA HIS A 335 -5.86 43.75 -24.80
C HIS A 335 -4.34 43.92 -24.68
N THR A 336 -3.91 44.22 -23.46
CA THR A 336 -2.49 44.34 -23.10
C THR A 336 -2.20 43.48 -21.91
N LEU A 337 -1.14 42.68 -22.03
CA LEU A 337 -0.68 41.78 -20.96
C LEU A 337 0.55 42.36 -20.25
N GLU A 338 0.66 42.11 -18.99
CA GLU A 338 1.85 42.33 -18.19
C GLU A 338 2.49 40.99 -17.84
N ALA A 339 3.77 40.82 -18.18
CA ALA A 339 4.50 39.63 -17.77
C ALA A 339 4.93 39.75 -16.28
N LEU A 340 4.54 38.78 -15.45
CA LEU A 340 4.82 38.80 -14.02
C LEU A 340 6.21 38.23 -13.67
N ASN A 341 6.80 37.41 -14.56
CA ASN A 341 8.10 36.78 -14.36
C ASN A 341 8.92 36.71 -15.66
N PRO A 342 9.17 37.83 -16.33
CA PRO A 342 9.81 37.84 -17.67
C PRO A 342 11.21 37.22 -17.66
N ASP A 343 11.98 37.39 -16.59
CA ASP A 343 13.36 36.93 -16.48
C ASP A 343 13.45 35.45 -15.99
N GLU A 344 12.44 34.98 -15.29
CA GLU A 344 12.39 33.65 -14.71
C GLU A 344 11.75 32.61 -15.62
N GLY A 345 10.76 33.04 -16.42
CA GLY A 345 10.05 32.19 -17.37
C GLY A 345 10.97 31.54 -18.39
N LYS A 346 10.86 30.23 -18.58
CA LYS A 346 11.70 29.46 -19.50
C LYS A 346 10.89 28.40 -20.23
N ARG A 347 11.02 28.34 -21.55
CA ARG A 347 10.45 27.28 -22.38
C ARG A 347 11.32 26.02 -22.39
N THR A 348 12.60 26.17 -22.08
CA THR A 348 13.54 25.05 -22.11
C THR A 348 13.17 24.05 -21.01
N LEU A 349 12.97 22.81 -21.44
CA LEU A 349 12.73 21.70 -20.54
C LEU A 349 14.04 21.33 -19.83
N LEU A 350 14.05 21.42 -18.52
CA LEU A 350 15.18 21.08 -17.69
C LEU A 350 14.93 19.74 -17.00
N LYS A 351 15.94 18.89 -16.96
CA LYS A 351 15.90 17.66 -16.18
C LYS A 351 16.08 17.99 -14.69
N GLY A 352 15.13 17.63 -13.87
CA GLY A 352 15.22 17.73 -12.42
C GLY A 352 16.01 16.57 -11.79
N SER A 353 16.13 16.59 -10.47
CA SER A 353 16.76 15.50 -9.72
C SER A 353 15.90 14.25 -9.81
N GLY A 354 16.43 13.21 -10.45
CA GLY A 354 15.77 11.92 -10.58
C GLY A 354 16.00 11.06 -9.33
N THR A 355 15.18 10.04 -9.19
CA THR A 355 15.31 9.01 -8.15
C THR A 355 15.64 7.67 -8.80
N THR A 356 16.62 6.97 -8.24
CA THR A 356 16.94 5.60 -8.63
C THR A 356 16.96 4.75 -7.38
N THR A 357 16.19 3.66 -7.36
CA THR A 357 16.24 2.68 -6.29
C THR A 357 16.30 1.27 -6.87
N GLY A 358 16.88 0.35 -6.10
CA GLY A 358 16.96 -1.04 -6.50
C GLY A 358 17.13 -1.95 -5.29
N SER A 359 16.70 -3.19 -5.44
CA SER A 359 16.86 -4.22 -4.43
C SER A 359 17.07 -5.58 -5.06
N ASN A 360 17.88 -6.40 -4.39
CA ASN A 360 18.10 -7.80 -4.74
C ASN A 360 17.80 -8.66 -3.51
N GLN A 361 17.21 -9.82 -3.73
CA GLN A 361 16.93 -10.78 -2.68
C GLN A 361 17.26 -12.19 -3.16
N LEU A 362 18.00 -12.91 -2.36
CA LEU A 362 18.27 -14.33 -2.51
C LEU A 362 17.65 -15.06 -1.32
N ALA A 363 16.84 -16.08 -1.58
CA ALA A 363 16.30 -16.92 -0.53
C ALA A 363 16.46 -18.39 -0.90
N TYR A 364 16.58 -19.24 0.13
CA TYR A 364 16.66 -20.68 -0.02
C TYR A 364 15.87 -21.37 1.08
N ASN A 365 15.25 -22.49 0.73
CA ASN A 365 14.52 -23.34 1.65
C ASN A 365 14.92 -24.80 1.45
N ILE A 366 15.09 -25.51 2.56
CA ILE A 366 15.23 -26.96 2.61
C ILE A 366 14.07 -27.50 3.43
N LYS A 367 13.31 -28.43 2.84
CA LYS A 367 12.08 -28.97 3.46
C LYS A 367 12.14 -30.49 3.48
N ILE A 368 11.77 -31.06 4.59
CA ILE A 368 11.57 -32.50 4.76
C ILE A 368 10.12 -32.70 5.16
N LEU A 369 9.38 -33.43 4.34
CA LEU A 369 7.98 -33.77 4.55
C LEU A 369 7.88 -35.29 4.76
N HIS A 370 7.05 -35.69 5.72
CA HIS A 370 6.65 -37.09 5.89
C HIS A 370 5.16 -37.16 6.15
N THR A 371 4.45 -37.96 5.40
CA THR A 371 3.04 -38.23 5.61
C THR A 371 2.81 -39.73 5.72
N ALA A 372 2.08 -40.14 6.74
CA ALA A 372 1.71 -41.54 6.93
C ALA A 372 0.23 -41.66 7.33
N ALA A 373 -0.40 -42.72 6.84
CA ALA A 373 -1.75 -43.09 7.20
C ALA A 373 -1.77 -44.59 7.52
N TRP A 374 -2.32 -44.95 8.68
CA TRP A 374 -2.50 -46.35 9.07
C TRP A 374 -3.81 -46.51 9.85
N LYS A 375 -4.65 -47.40 9.39
CA LYS A 375 -6.02 -47.58 9.92
C LYS A 375 -6.75 -46.24 10.03
N ASP A 376 -7.09 -45.83 11.23
CA ASP A 376 -7.83 -44.60 11.54
C ASP A 376 -6.90 -43.38 11.82
N HIS A 377 -5.59 -43.54 11.71
CA HIS A 377 -4.61 -42.53 12.09
C HIS A 377 -3.94 -41.92 10.86
N THR A 378 -3.76 -40.60 10.89
CA THR A 378 -2.98 -39.87 9.92
C THR A 378 -1.95 -38.97 10.62
N THR A 379 -0.72 -38.92 10.10
CA THR A 379 0.31 -38.02 10.61
C THR A 379 0.94 -37.27 9.45
N SER A 380 1.32 -36.01 9.72
CA SER A 380 2.12 -35.18 8.79
C SER A 380 3.19 -34.43 9.58
N TYR A 381 4.43 -34.58 9.15
CA TYR A 381 5.60 -33.89 9.69
C TYR A 381 6.16 -33.00 8.61
N LEU A 382 6.50 -31.77 8.95
CA LEU A 382 7.17 -30.83 8.07
C LEU A 382 8.26 -30.12 8.86
N ALA A 383 9.51 -30.21 8.39
CA ALA A 383 10.63 -29.40 8.87
C ALA A 383 11.11 -28.51 7.73
N VAL A 384 11.34 -27.25 8.02
CA VAL A 384 11.80 -26.23 7.05
C VAL A 384 12.99 -25.48 7.64
N LEU A 385 14.12 -25.52 6.95
CA LEU A 385 15.23 -24.60 7.15
C LEU A 385 15.16 -23.54 6.06
N SER A 386 15.02 -22.28 6.44
CA SER A 386 14.90 -21.15 5.52
C SER A 386 16.01 -20.14 5.75
N GLY A 387 16.58 -19.60 4.69
CA GLY A 387 17.53 -18.50 4.74
C GLY A 387 17.22 -17.47 3.69
N GLN A 388 17.46 -16.22 4.03
CA GLN A 388 17.21 -15.09 3.14
C GLN A 388 18.30 -14.03 3.31
N GLU A 389 18.71 -13.48 2.19
CA GLU A 389 19.62 -12.34 2.11
C GLU A 389 19.05 -11.29 1.17
N SER A 390 18.98 -10.04 1.60
CA SER A 390 18.53 -8.93 0.77
C SER A 390 19.49 -7.75 0.84
N LEU A 391 19.64 -7.05 -0.30
CA LEU A 391 20.50 -5.89 -0.47
C LEU A 391 19.73 -4.76 -1.15
N GLN A 392 19.85 -3.56 -0.62
CA GLN A 392 19.42 -2.34 -1.30
C GLN A 392 20.54 -1.83 -2.20
N SER A 393 20.28 -1.68 -3.50
CA SER A 393 21.31 -1.33 -4.50
C SER A 393 21.70 0.15 -4.47
N THR A 394 20.85 1.01 -3.91
CA THR A 394 21.08 2.45 -3.76
C THR A 394 20.87 2.85 -2.30
N PRO A 395 21.84 2.51 -1.42
CA PRO A 395 21.71 2.80 0.00
C PRO A 395 21.88 4.30 0.28
N ASN A 396 21.10 4.83 1.21
CA ASN A 396 21.22 6.20 1.69
C ASN A 396 22.35 6.37 2.73
N SER A 397 22.78 5.26 3.32
CA SER A 397 23.86 5.21 4.30
C SER A 397 24.69 3.94 4.14
N VAL A 398 25.90 3.92 4.73
CA VAL A 398 26.74 2.72 4.75
C VAL A 398 26.03 1.54 5.43
N LEU A 399 25.24 1.79 6.47
CA LEU A 399 24.49 0.76 7.18
C LEU A 399 23.37 0.16 6.30
N ASP A 400 22.73 0.97 5.45
CA ASP A 400 21.72 0.47 4.51
C ASP A 400 22.33 -0.39 3.40
N GLY A 401 23.60 -0.15 3.07
CA GLY A 401 24.37 -0.93 2.08
C GLY A 401 24.81 -2.31 2.58
N ILE A 402 24.67 -2.62 3.87
CA ILE A 402 24.98 -3.95 4.39
C ILE A 402 23.81 -4.90 4.04
N ARG A 403 24.10 -6.15 3.66
CA ARG A 403 23.10 -7.17 3.37
C ARG A 403 22.27 -7.50 4.61
N ARG A 404 20.96 -7.62 4.45
CA ARG A 404 20.05 -8.09 5.52
C ARG A 404 19.97 -9.59 5.44
N ARG A 405 20.15 -10.28 6.56
CA ARG A 405 20.11 -11.74 6.63
C ARG A 405 19.15 -12.22 7.70
N ASN A 406 18.38 -13.22 7.34
CA ASN A 406 17.49 -13.93 8.24
C ASN A 406 17.72 -15.44 8.06
N LEU A 407 17.68 -16.18 9.17
CA LEU A 407 17.76 -17.63 9.19
C LEU A 407 16.65 -18.18 10.10
N GLY A 408 15.94 -19.21 9.66
CA GLY A 408 14.86 -19.78 10.42
C GLY A 408 14.81 -21.31 10.31
N LEU A 409 14.49 -21.96 11.43
CA LEU A 409 14.09 -23.35 11.48
C LEU A 409 12.65 -23.41 11.94
N SER A 410 11.77 -24.03 11.17
CA SER A 410 10.37 -24.23 11.53
C SER A 410 10.01 -25.70 11.45
N MET A 411 9.21 -26.18 12.41
CA MET A 411 8.70 -27.54 12.40
C MET A 411 7.19 -27.55 12.65
N ARG A 412 6.48 -28.48 12.03
CA ARG A 412 5.06 -28.74 12.23
C ARG A 412 4.80 -30.23 12.28
N LEU A 413 4.02 -30.62 13.26
CA LEU A 413 3.47 -31.96 13.45
C LEU A 413 1.95 -31.86 13.46
N SER A 414 1.28 -32.59 12.58
CA SER A 414 -0.17 -32.74 12.58
C SER A 414 -0.54 -34.20 12.74
N TYR A 415 -1.54 -34.47 13.59
CA TYR A 415 -2.08 -35.76 13.83
C TYR A 415 -3.60 -35.77 13.68
N GLY A 416 -4.13 -36.74 12.95
CA GLY A 416 -5.57 -36.93 12.76
C GLY A 416 -6.01 -38.33 13.20
N TYR A 417 -7.18 -38.41 13.84
CA TYR A 417 -7.80 -39.67 14.27
C TYR A 417 -9.23 -39.79 13.72
N LYS A 418 -9.50 -40.85 12.98
CA LYS A 418 -10.80 -41.19 12.37
C LYS A 418 -11.38 -40.04 11.50
N GLU A 419 -10.52 -39.16 10.99
CA GLU A 419 -10.93 -37.93 10.28
C GLU A 419 -11.91 -37.04 11.08
N ARG A 420 -11.95 -37.19 12.41
CA ARG A 420 -12.81 -36.44 13.35
C ARG A 420 -12.01 -35.51 14.22
N TYR A 421 -10.92 -35.97 14.78
CA TYR A 421 -10.08 -35.23 15.73
C TYR A 421 -8.75 -34.92 15.09
N TYR A 422 -8.33 -33.65 15.14
CA TYR A 422 -7.04 -33.20 14.63
C TYR A 422 -6.31 -32.44 15.73
N LEU A 423 -5.04 -32.72 15.89
CA LEU A 423 -4.13 -32.00 16.76
C LEU A 423 -2.92 -31.54 15.94
N GLU A 424 -2.52 -30.30 16.10
CA GLU A 424 -1.36 -29.71 15.44
C GLU A 424 -0.47 -29.01 16.46
N GLY A 425 0.84 -29.25 16.40
CA GLY A 425 1.85 -28.51 17.12
C GLY A 425 2.87 -27.98 16.14
N SER A 426 3.28 -26.72 16.28
CA SER A 426 4.33 -26.14 15.46
C SER A 426 5.19 -25.17 16.25
N PHE A 427 6.40 -24.91 15.75
CA PHE A 427 7.24 -23.85 16.26
C PHE A 427 8.10 -23.24 15.15
N GLY A 428 8.48 -21.98 15.33
CA GLY A 428 9.52 -21.29 14.58
C GLY A 428 10.66 -20.89 15.51
N TYR A 429 11.90 -21.14 15.10
CA TYR A 429 13.12 -20.64 15.73
C TYR A 429 13.88 -19.78 14.73
N ASN A 430 13.84 -18.46 14.92
CA ASN A 430 14.24 -17.49 13.91
C ASN A 430 15.31 -16.55 14.43
N GLY A 431 16.27 -16.22 13.57
CA GLY A 431 17.32 -15.25 13.84
C GLY A 431 17.22 -14.01 12.95
N SER A 432 17.37 -12.83 13.54
CA SER A 432 17.40 -11.54 12.85
C SER A 432 18.64 -10.73 13.25
N GLU A 433 19.36 -10.21 12.27
CA GLU A 433 20.51 -9.33 12.48
C GLU A 433 20.15 -7.95 13.04
N ARG A 434 18.86 -7.59 13.10
CA ARG A 434 18.41 -6.31 13.67
C ARG A 434 18.77 -6.15 15.13
N PHE A 435 18.80 -7.27 15.85
CA PHE A 435 19.00 -7.29 17.29
C PHE A 435 20.45 -7.60 17.68
N ALA A 436 20.84 -7.17 18.85
CA ALA A 436 22.12 -7.53 19.46
C ALA A 436 22.26 -9.06 19.57
N LYS A 437 23.49 -9.57 19.66
CA LYS A 437 23.81 -11.00 19.60
C LYS A 437 22.94 -11.84 20.56
N ASP A 438 22.72 -11.35 21.77
CA ASP A 438 22.00 -12.08 22.84
C ASP A 438 20.48 -12.08 22.65
N HIS A 439 19.92 -11.15 21.85
CA HIS A 439 18.49 -11.03 21.52
C HIS A 439 18.15 -11.44 20.09
N ARG A 440 19.13 -11.93 19.34
CA ARG A 440 19.00 -12.24 17.92
C ARG A 440 18.05 -13.38 17.61
N MET A 441 18.02 -14.42 18.46
CA MET A 441 17.22 -15.62 18.25
C MET A 441 15.91 -15.56 19.03
N GLY A 442 14.79 -15.90 18.35
CA GLY A 442 13.46 -15.97 18.93
C GLY A 442 12.81 -17.34 18.74
N PHE A 443 12.09 -17.85 19.78
CA PHE A 443 11.35 -19.10 19.74
C PHE A 443 9.85 -18.85 19.84
N PHE A 444 9.08 -19.36 18.86
CA PHE A 444 7.67 -19.04 18.66
C PHE A 444 6.85 -20.31 18.49
N PRO A 445 6.35 -20.92 19.60
CA PRO A 445 5.53 -22.12 19.57
C PRO A 445 4.07 -21.82 19.29
N SER A 446 3.36 -22.80 18.69
CA SER A 446 1.91 -22.77 18.55
C SER A 446 1.29 -24.18 18.63
N VAL A 447 0.03 -24.24 19.03
CA VAL A 447 -0.77 -25.48 19.11
C VAL A 447 -2.17 -25.19 18.56
N GLY A 448 -2.74 -26.15 17.86
CA GLY A 448 -4.11 -26.11 17.36
C GLY A 448 -4.80 -27.45 17.47
N GLY A 449 -6.12 -27.40 17.59
CA GLY A 449 -6.97 -28.56 17.55
C GLY A 449 -8.21 -28.33 16.71
N ALA A 450 -8.73 -29.37 16.07
CA ALA A 450 -9.98 -29.34 15.38
C ALA A 450 -10.80 -30.62 15.60
N TRP A 451 -12.12 -30.42 15.66
CA TRP A 451 -13.09 -31.46 15.79
C TRP A 451 -14.15 -31.39 14.72
N VAL A 452 -14.23 -32.41 13.88
CA VAL A 452 -15.26 -32.54 12.83
C VAL A 452 -16.49 -33.19 13.46
N VAL A 453 -17.33 -32.38 14.07
CA VAL A 453 -18.49 -32.80 14.86
C VAL A 453 -19.52 -33.57 14.01
N SER A 454 -19.67 -33.14 12.74
CA SER A 454 -20.60 -33.77 11.79
C SER A 454 -20.29 -35.23 11.47
N LYS A 455 -19.03 -35.68 11.72
CA LYS A 455 -18.63 -37.10 11.54
C LYS A 455 -18.90 -37.97 12.77
N GLU A 456 -19.42 -37.39 13.86
CA GLU A 456 -19.74 -38.17 15.06
C GLU A 456 -21.01 -39.00 14.89
N PRO A 457 -21.08 -40.20 15.50
CA PRO A 457 -22.22 -41.10 15.37
C PRO A 457 -23.57 -40.45 15.74
N PHE A 458 -23.59 -39.58 16.74
CA PHE A 458 -24.80 -38.89 17.18
C PHE A 458 -25.34 -37.82 16.21
N LEU A 459 -24.54 -37.39 15.24
CA LEU A 459 -24.96 -36.42 14.19
C LEU A 459 -25.13 -37.02 12.81
N LEU A 460 -24.84 -38.31 12.60
CA LEU A 460 -25.00 -38.95 11.30
C LEU A 460 -26.43 -38.88 10.77
N GLY A 461 -27.45 -38.89 11.65
CA GLY A 461 -28.85 -38.71 11.28
C GLY A 461 -29.23 -37.30 10.82
N SER A 462 -28.41 -36.30 11.11
CA SER A 462 -28.64 -34.88 10.78
C SER A 462 -28.04 -34.47 9.44
N SER A 463 -27.40 -35.38 8.71
CA SER A 463 -26.64 -35.10 7.47
C SER A 463 -27.48 -34.41 6.36
N LYS A 464 -28.82 -34.57 6.38
CA LYS A 464 -29.71 -33.93 5.41
C LYS A 464 -29.77 -32.41 5.56
N TRP A 465 -29.70 -31.88 6.78
CA TRP A 465 -29.75 -30.43 7.03
C TRP A 465 -28.39 -29.86 7.50
N LEU A 466 -27.56 -30.64 8.23
CA LEU A 466 -26.23 -30.25 8.65
C LEU A 466 -25.20 -31.22 8.01
N SER A 467 -24.73 -30.86 6.83
CA SER A 467 -23.80 -31.69 6.05
C SER A 467 -22.35 -31.62 6.50
N PHE A 468 -21.96 -30.52 7.15
CA PHE A 468 -20.64 -30.35 7.70
C PHE A 468 -20.66 -29.42 8.92
N LEU A 469 -19.96 -29.82 9.99
CA LEU A 469 -19.73 -29.01 11.18
C LEU A 469 -18.34 -29.29 11.72
N LYS A 470 -17.49 -28.27 11.80
CA LYS A 470 -16.14 -28.35 12.34
C LYS A 470 -15.87 -27.19 13.29
N LEU A 471 -15.37 -27.53 14.47
CA LEU A 471 -14.84 -26.59 15.44
C LEU A 471 -13.32 -26.59 15.37
N ARG A 472 -12.69 -25.43 15.49
CA ARG A 472 -11.23 -25.27 15.57
C ARG A 472 -10.87 -24.32 16.70
N LEU A 473 -9.76 -24.63 17.36
CA LEU A 473 -9.14 -23.76 18.36
C LEU A 473 -7.64 -23.72 18.09
N SER A 474 -7.07 -22.54 18.10
CA SER A 474 -5.62 -22.38 18.02
C SER A 474 -5.12 -21.35 19.01
N TYR A 475 -3.90 -21.56 19.51
CA TYR A 475 -3.16 -20.63 20.34
C TYR A 475 -1.67 -20.69 19.97
N GLY A 476 -1.03 -19.53 19.87
CA GLY A 476 0.40 -19.50 19.57
C GLY A 476 1.03 -18.13 19.71
N LYS A 477 2.35 -18.14 19.62
CA LYS A 477 3.20 -16.96 19.62
C LYS A 477 3.85 -16.79 18.26
N VAL A 478 3.91 -15.55 17.79
CA VAL A 478 4.61 -15.18 16.55
C VAL A 478 5.48 -13.97 16.84
N GLY A 479 6.76 -14.03 16.41
CA GLY A 479 7.69 -12.93 16.55
C GLY A 479 7.64 -12.00 15.34
N ASN A 480 7.89 -10.71 15.54
CA ASN A 480 8.04 -9.72 14.48
C ASN A 480 9.35 -8.96 14.66
N ASP A 481 10.18 -8.93 13.61
CA ASP A 481 11.39 -8.10 13.52
C ASP A 481 11.23 -6.95 12.52
N GLY A 482 10.13 -6.90 11.80
CA GLY A 482 9.81 -5.94 10.74
C GLY A 482 9.30 -4.59 11.28
N ILE A 483 10.10 -3.94 12.13
CA ILE A 483 9.76 -2.63 12.68
C ILE A 483 10.13 -1.57 11.65
N ILE A 484 9.12 -0.91 11.11
CA ILE A 484 9.25 0.08 10.04
C ILE A 484 9.66 1.42 10.64
N ASP A 485 10.34 2.26 9.84
CA ASP A 485 10.83 3.60 10.18
C ASP A 485 11.83 3.66 11.35
N THR A 486 12.44 2.54 11.70
CA THR A 486 13.50 2.48 12.69
C THR A 486 14.87 2.25 12.03
N PRO A 487 15.95 2.72 12.63
CA PRO A 487 17.29 2.39 12.16
C PRO A 487 17.44 0.88 12.00
N ARG A 488 18.12 0.46 10.94
CA ARG A 488 18.28 -0.97 10.61
C ARG A 488 18.89 -1.78 11.76
N PHE A 489 19.89 -1.21 12.43
CA PHE A 489 20.58 -1.81 13.56
C PHE A 489 20.33 -0.94 14.80
N VAL A 490 19.25 -1.22 15.53
CA VAL A 490 18.90 -0.44 16.73
C VAL A 490 19.95 -0.58 17.84
N HIS A 491 20.72 -1.68 17.82
CA HIS A 491 21.81 -1.94 18.76
C HIS A 491 23.11 -1.20 18.42
N LEU A 492 23.16 -0.43 17.33
CA LEU A 492 24.30 0.40 16.96
C LEU A 492 23.95 1.89 17.05
N PRO A 493 24.85 2.74 17.56
CA PRO A 493 24.65 4.18 17.50
C PRO A 493 24.76 4.64 16.04
N SER A 494 23.97 5.61 15.65
CA SER A 494 24.11 6.27 14.35
C SER A 494 24.44 7.75 14.51
N ILE A 495 25.36 8.23 13.66
CA ILE A 495 25.79 9.62 13.60
C ILE A 495 25.53 10.13 12.20
N GLY A 496 24.78 11.20 12.09
CA GLY A 496 24.50 11.88 10.84
C GLY A 496 25.16 13.26 10.78
N GLN A 497 25.33 13.76 9.57
CA GLN A 497 25.79 15.11 9.31
C GLN A 497 24.55 15.98 9.02
N ASP A 498 24.37 17.03 9.80
CA ASP A 498 23.32 18.01 9.52
C ASP A 498 23.74 18.91 8.37
N GLN A 499 22.76 19.20 7.49
CA GLN A 499 22.90 20.32 6.56
C GLN A 499 23.03 21.61 7.39
N PRO A 500 23.96 22.49 7.04
CA PRO A 500 24.20 23.68 7.84
C PRO A 500 22.99 24.61 7.75
N SER A 501 22.32 24.81 8.86
CA SER A 501 21.29 25.82 9.02
C SER A 501 21.86 26.97 9.86
N GLY A 502 22.29 28.04 9.18
CA GLY A 502 22.80 29.24 9.78
C GLY A 502 24.34 29.32 9.85
N SER A 503 24.88 30.50 9.62
CA SER A 503 26.28 30.81 9.81
C SER A 503 26.49 31.36 11.22
N PHE A 504 27.43 30.82 11.97
CA PHE A 504 27.79 31.30 13.32
C PHE A 504 28.47 32.68 13.29
N ARG A 505 28.94 33.11 12.12
CA ARG A 505 29.49 34.45 11.83
C ARG A 505 29.24 34.84 10.38
N PRO A 506 28.90 36.13 10.11
CA PRO A 506 28.91 36.66 8.75
C PRO A 506 30.31 36.50 8.12
N GLY A 507 30.39 35.85 6.93
CA GLY A 507 31.65 35.67 6.20
C GLY A 507 32.38 34.32 6.41
N LEU A 508 31.98 33.50 7.38
CA LEU A 508 32.43 32.09 7.48
C LEU A 508 31.35 31.23 6.83
N GLY A 509 31.73 30.45 5.83
CA GLY A 509 30.80 29.53 5.14
C GLY A 509 30.06 28.59 6.10
N GLN A 510 29.08 27.93 5.57
CA GLN A 510 28.25 26.98 6.33
C GLN A 510 29.10 25.87 6.92
N ILE A 511 28.99 25.63 8.22
CA ILE A 511 29.74 24.59 8.94
C ILE A 511 28.80 23.39 9.15
N SER A 512 29.16 22.25 8.57
CA SER A 512 28.46 20.99 8.82
C SER A 512 28.64 20.52 10.25
N ARG A 513 27.56 20.15 10.92
CA ARG A 513 27.60 19.59 12.27
C ARG A 513 27.31 18.10 12.23
N TYR A 514 27.98 17.35 13.10
CA TYR A 514 27.64 15.97 13.36
C TYR A 514 26.72 15.87 14.57
N ARG A 515 25.69 15.07 14.47
CA ARG A 515 24.79 14.76 15.59
C ARG A 515 24.49 13.28 15.68
N ILE A 516 24.11 12.83 16.85
CA ILE A 516 23.58 11.49 17.05
C ILE A 516 22.19 11.44 16.36
N THR A 517 22.04 10.52 15.41
CA THR A 517 20.78 10.25 14.70
C THR A 517 20.11 8.96 15.15
N GLY A 518 20.72 8.23 16.08
CA GLY A 518 20.16 7.06 16.73
C GLY A 518 20.98 6.68 17.95
N TYR A 519 20.32 6.50 19.09
CA TYR A 519 20.97 6.01 20.30
C TYR A 519 21.05 4.50 20.27
N GLN A 520 22.19 3.96 20.72
CA GLN A 520 22.40 2.54 20.89
C GLN A 520 21.45 1.99 21.96
N ASN A 521 20.77 0.88 21.64
CA ASN A 521 20.03 0.09 22.63
C ASN A 521 20.22 -1.41 22.36
N ASN A 522 20.99 -2.09 23.22
CA ASN A 522 21.28 -3.52 23.09
C ASN A 522 20.14 -4.40 23.58
N ASP A 523 19.20 -3.86 24.38
CA ASP A 523 18.10 -4.60 24.98
C ASP A 523 16.89 -4.75 24.07
N VAL A 524 16.90 -4.07 22.91
CA VAL A 524 15.83 -4.20 21.93
C VAL A 524 15.76 -5.63 21.40
N THR A 525 14.55 -6.19 21.47
CA THR A 525 14.25 -7.56 21.12
C THR A 525 12.98 -7.67 20.26
N TRP A 526 12.58 -8.88 19.98
CA TRP A 526 11.41 -9.24 19.19
C TRP A 526 10.11 -8.64 19.76
N GLU A 527 9.30 -8.07 18.89
CA GLU A 527 7.89 -7.85 19.14
C GLU A 527 7.18 -9.22 19.07
N ILE A 528 6.39 -9.57 20.08
CA ILE A 528 5.73 -10.87 20.20
C ILE A 528 4.22 -10.70 20.14
N ALA A 529 3.57 -11.35 19.17
CA ALA A 529 2.12 -11.46 19.09
C ALA A 529 1.65 -12.79 19.64
N GLU A 530 0.88 -12.77 20.72
CA GLU A 530 0.14 -13.92 21.25
C GLU A 530 -1.26 -13.91 20.62
N GLN A 531 -1.61 -15.00 19.94
CA GLN A 531 -2.86 -15.13 19.20
C GLN A 531 -3.66 -16.32 19.71
N ALA A 532 -4.96 -16.11 19.93
CA ALA A 532 -5.95 -17.15 20.19
C ALA A 532 -7.08 -17.00 19.16
N ASN A 533 -7.49 -18.10 18.53
CA ASN A 533 -8.59 -18.12 17.57
C ASN A 533 -9.51 -19.32 17.85
N LEU A 534 -10.83 -19.05 17.83
CA LEU A 534 -11.90 -20.04 17.85
C LEU A 534 -12.66 -19.93 16.54
N GLY A 535 -12.67 -21.00 15.75
CA GLY A 535 -13.32 -21.05 14.43
C GLY A 535 -14.44 -22.08 14.39
N LEU A 536 -15.49 -21.73 13.67
CA LEU A 536 -16.64 -22.59 13.34
C LEU A 536 -16.79 -22.62 11.82
N GLU A 537 -16.81 -23.82 11.23
CA GLU A 537 -17.10 -24.03 9.80
C GLU A 537 -18.35 -24.88 9.68
N THR A 538 -19.32 -24.44 8.92
CA THR A 538 -20.62 -25.14 8.73
C THR A 538 -21.02 -25.19 7.27
N LYS A 539 -21.69 -26.33 6.89
CA LYS A 539 -22.41 -26.46 5.64
C LYS A 539 -23.78 -27.08 5.93
N PHE A 540 -24.80 -26.40 5.43
CA PHE A 540 -26.19 -26.83 5.58
C PHE A 540 -26.77 -27.23 4.22
N PHE A 541 -27.73 -28.18 4.23
CA PHE A 541 -28.49 -28.61 3.07
C PHE A 541 -27.60 -28.98 1.88
N ASN A 542 -26.58 -29.86 2.11
CA ASN A 542 -25.62 -30.31 1.11
C ASN A 542 -24.83 -29.17 0.44
N GLY A 543 -24.55 -28.08 1.18
CA GLY A 543 -23.78 -26.95 0.66
C GLY A 543 -24.61 -25.82 0.04
N LEU A 544 -25.95 -25.85 0.17
CA LEU A 544 -26.80 -24.71 -0.17
C LEU A 544 -26.37 -23.45 0.59
N PHE A 545 -26.08 -23.63 1.90
CA PHE A 545 -25.55 -22.56 2.76
C PHE A 545 -24.25 -23.01 3.42
N GLU A 546 -23.20 -22.23 3.25
CA GLU A 546 -21.91 -22.44 3.92
C GLU A 546 -21.59 -21.21 4.77
N ALA A 547 -21.07 -21.40 5.96
CA ALA A 547 -20.64 -20.31 6.83
C ALA A 547 -19.34 -20.65 7.56
N THR A 548 -18.47 -19.66 7.67
CA THR A 548 -17.28 -19.69 8.51
C THR A 548 -17.33 -18.51 9.46
N VAL A 549 -17.11 -18.75 10.75
CA VAL A 549 -17.05 -17.74 11.81
C VAL A 549 -15.76 -17.91 12.56
N ASP A 550 -14.99 -16.85 12.70
CA ASP A 550 -13.77 -16.82 13.50
C ASP A 550 -13.86 -15.72 14.56
N ILE A 551 -13.63 -16.08 15.81
CA ILE A 551 -13.51 -15.13 16.93
C ILE A 551 -12.05 -15.18 17.37
N TYR A 552 -11.38 -14.04 17.39
CA TYR A 552 -9.97 -13.98 17.69
C TYR A 552 -9.60 -12.91 18.71
N GLN A 553 -8.54 -13.17 19.44
CA GLN A 553 -7.82 -12.20 20.25
C GLN A 553 -6.34 -12.27 19.94
N GLN A 554 -5.72 -11.12 19.74
CA GLN A 554 -4.28 -10.96 19.61
C GLN A 554 -3.78 -9.94 20.64
N VAL A 555 -2.73 -10.29 21.36
CA VAL A 555 -2.03 -9.37 22.26
C VAL A 555 -0.58 -9.26 21.80
N ARG A 556 -0.16 -8.04 21.43
CA ARG A 556 1.22 -7.73 21.09
C ARG A 556 1.95 -7.16 22.30
N HIS A 557 3.06 -7.78 22.60
CA HIS A 557 3.99 -7.34 23.64
C HIS A 557 5.28 -6.84 23.02
N ASN A 558 6.07 -6.09 23.79
CA ASN A 558 7.38 -5.59 23.40
C ASN A 558 7.31 -4.76 22.11
N VAL A 559 6.21 -4.01 21.92
CA VAL A 559 6.09 -3.15 20.74
C VAL A 559 7.12 -2.02 20.87
N LEU A 560 7.97 -1.88 19.84
CA LEU A 560 9.02 -0.86 19.82
C LEU A 560 8.39 0.52 19.65
N ALA A 561 8.73 1.45 20.52
CA ALA A 561 8.25 2.83 20.48
C ALA A 561 9.30 3.79 21.02
N ASN A 562 9.17 5.07 20.67
CA ASN A 562 9.99 6.12 21.24
C ASN A 562 9.65 6.34 22.71
N ARG A 563 10.70 6.53 23.54
CA ARG A 563 10.58 6.93 24.94
C ARG A 563 10.18 8.39 25.00
N THR A 564 8.95 8.67 25.43
CA THR A 564 8.37 10.03 25.44
C THR A 564 8.43 10.73 26.79
N VAL A 565 8.76 10.01 27.86
CA VAL A 565 8.76 10.52 29.25
C VAL A 565 10.16 10.97 29.71
N ILE A 566 11.14 11.00 28.79
CA ILE A 566 12.49 11.46 29.10
C ILE A 566 12.49 12.99 29.14
N PRO A 567 12.91 13.61 30.26
CA PRO A 567 12.92 15.07 30.38
C PRO A 567 13.81 15.73 29.33
N GLU A 568 13.36 16.82 28.74
CA GLU A 568 14.13 17.60 27.76
C GLU A 568 15.45 18.14 28.36
N ALA A 569 15.49 18.35 29.70
CA ALA A 569 16.69 18.75 30.43
C ALA A 569 17.87 17.78 30.28
N MET A 570 17.64 16.53 29.86
CA MET A 570 18.71 15.59 29.53
C MET A 570 19.43 15.93 28.21
N GLY A 571 18.91 16.87 27.42
CA GLY A 571 19.55 17.34 26.19
C GLY A 571 19.63 16.30 25.07
N LEU A 572 18.76 15.28 25.09
CA LEU A 572 18.73 14.28 24.04
C LEU A 572 18.12 14.89 22.76
N GLY A 573 18.88 14.88 21.67
CA GLY A 573 18.42 15.40 20.38
C GLY A 573 17.36 14.53 19.69
N LEU A 574 17.19 13.28 20.16
CA LEU A 574 16.21 12.30 19.69
C LEU A 574 15.69 11.48 20.86
N GLN A 575 14.48 10.94 20.72
CA GLN A 575 13.93 10.02 21.68
C GLN A 575 14.49 8.60 21.44
N PRO A 576 15.08 7.95 22.45
CA PRO A 576 15.53 6.55 22.35
C PRO A 576 14.37 5.60 22.06
N LEU A 577 14.65 4.55 21.28
CA LEU A 577 13.72 3.46 21.01
C LEU A 577 13.83 2.36 22.07
N ASP A 578 12.68 1.81 22.50
CA ASP A 578 12.64 0.73 23.47
C ASP A 578 11.36 -0.12 23.30
N ASN A 579 11.37 -1.37 23.76
CA ASN A 579 10.24 -2.31 23.70
C ASN A 579 9.22 -2.07 24.82
N ILE A 580 8.54 -0.94 24.81
CA ILE A 580 7.67 -0.46 25.90
C ILE A 580 6.16 -0.63 25.64
N GLY A 581 5.77 -0.82 24.39
CA GLY A 581 4.37 -0.84 23.99
C GLY A 581 3.69 -2.18 24.19
N LYS A 582 2.36 -2.16 24.44
CA LYS A 582 1.48 -3.33 24.43
C LYS A 582 0.13 -2.97 23.84
N VAL A 583 -0.36 -3.78 22.90
CA VAL A 583 -1.63 -3.57 22.19
C VAL A 583 -2.43 -4.86 22.19
N ARG A 584 -3.75 -4.75 22.33
CA ARG A 584 -4.67 -5.89 22.21
C ARG A 584 -5.66 -5.62 21.08
N SER A 585 -5.81 -6.59 20.18
CA SER A 585 -6.87 -6.62 19.17
C SER A 585 -7.83 -7.78 19.47
N ARG A 586 -9.11 -7.52 19.27
CA ARG A 586 -10.19 -8.53 19.33
C ARG A 586 -11.09 -8.32 18.12
N GLY A 587 -11.58 -9.41 17.58
CA GLY A 587 -12.45 -9.30 16.43
C GLY A 587 -13.25 -10.57 16.16
N LEU A 588 -14.13 -10.39 15.17
CA LEU A 588 -14.98 -11.45 14.61
C LEU A 588 -14.93 -11.33 13.10
N ASP A 589 -14.62 -12.42 12.43
CA ASP A 589 -14.71 -12.58 10.98
C ASP A 589 -15.85 -13.53 10.66
N PHE A 590 -16.72 -13.16 9.73
CA PHE A 590 -17.78 -13.99 9.18
C PHE A 590 -17.64 -14.06 7.66
N ALA A 591 -17.75 -15.25 7.09
CA ALA A 591 -17.88 -15.47 5.66
C ALA A 591 -19.05 -16.42 5.41
N GLY A 592 -19.98 -16.01 4.55
CA GLY A 592 -21.15 -16.78 4.17
C GLY A 592 -21.26 -16.96 2.66
N LYS A 593 -21.71 -18.14 2.23
CA LYS A 593 -21.96 -18.45 0.84
C LYS A 593 -23.31 -19.17 0.73
N ILE A 594 -24.13 -18.71 -0.19
CA ILE A 594 -25.37 -19.38 -0.61
C ILE A 594 -25.20 -19.75 -2.07
N GLN A 595 -25.41 -21.03 -2.40
CA GLN A 595 -25.37 -21.48 -3.79
C GLN A 595 -26.54 -22.41 -4.09
N HIS A 596 -27.31 -22.08 -5.13
CA HIS A 596 -28.44 -22.86 -5.54
C HIS A 596 -28.53 -22.96 -7.05
N ALA A 597 -28.67 -24.18 -7.58
CA ALA A 597 -28.96 -24.42 -8.97
C ALA A 597 -30.47 -24.71 -9.08
N PHE A 598 -31.21 -23.84 -9.76
CA PHE A 598 -32.65 -24.00 -10.03
C PHE A 598 -32.90 -25.03 -11.14
N ASN A 599 -32.00 -25.03 -12.14
CA ASN A 599 -31.99 -26.00 -13.25
C ASN A 599 -30.57 -26.03 -13.88
N SER A 600 -30.38 -26.68 -15.03
CA SER A 600 -29.12 -26.77 -15.77
C SER A 600 -28.61 -25.41 -16.25
N ASP A 601 -29.48 -24.44 -16.45
CA ASP A 601 -29.21 -23.17 -17.12
C ASP A 601 -29.22 -21.96 -16.15
N LEU A 602 -29.81 -22.12 -14.95
CA LEU A 602 -29.94 -21.07 -13.96
C LEU A 602 -29.42 -21.53 -12.60
N TRP A 603 -28.36 -20.87 -12.14
CA TRP A 603 -27.82 -21.03 -10.80
C TRP A 603 -27.48 -19.65 -10.21
N VAL A 604 -27.50 -19.56 -8.89
CA VAL A 604 -27.20 -18.34 -8.15
C VAL A 604 -26.17 -18.65 -7.08
N ILE A 605 -25.14 -17.80 -7.00
CA ILE A 605 -24.14 -17.82 -5.93
C ILE A 605 -24.12 -16.44 -5.30
N LEU A 606 -24.35 -16.37 -3.99
CA LEU A 606 -24.23 -15.17 -3.18
C LEU A 606 -23.12 -15.39 -2.17
N ASN A 607 -22.15 -14.47 -2.11
CA ASN A 607 -21.09 -14.47 -1.13
C ASN A 607 -21.17 -13.19 -0.31
N GLY A 608 -21.04 -13.31 1.01
CA GLY A 608 -21.01 -12.18 1.93
C GLY A 608 -19.90 -12.34 2.96
N THR A 609 -19.22 -11.25 3.30
CA THR A 609 -18.22 -11.24 4.36
C THR A 609 -18.48 -10.08 5.31
N PHE A 610 -18.23 -10.31 6.58
CA PHE A 610 -18.30 -9.28 7.61
C PHE A 610 -17.10 -9.41 8.54
N THR A 611 -16.42 -8.31 8.82
CA THR A 611 -15.28 -8.26 9.74
C THR A 611 -15.48 -7.12 10.73
N TYR A 612 -15.38 -7.45 12.00
CA TYR A 612 -15.30 -6.48 13.10
C TYR A 612 -13.99 -6.63 13.84
N SER A 613 -13.26 -5.55 14.03
CA SER A 613 -11.98 -5.56 14.77
C SER A 613 -11.84 -4.28 15.59
N LYS A 614 -11.46 -4.45 16.87
CA LYS A 614 -11.12 -3.36 17.77
C LYS A 614 -9.75 -3.57 18.38
N ALA A 615 -8.89 -2.57 18.23
CA ALA A 615 -7.53 -2.58 18.76
C ALA A 615 -7.37 -1.51 19.86
N THR A 616 -6.79 -1.88 21.00
CA THR A 616 -6.73 -1.02 22.19
C THR A 616 -5.30 -0.96 22.73
N TYR A 617 -4.83 0.23 23.07
CA TYR A 617 -3.57 0.41 23.79
C TYR A 617 -3.70 -0.15 25.22
N LEU A 618 -2.92 -1.17 25.56
CA LEU A 618 -2.82 -1.69 26.93
C LEU A 618 -1.67 -1.03 27.71
N LYS A 619 -0.57 -0.72 27.02
CA LYS A 619 0.59 -0.03 27.58
C LYS A 619 1.23 0.85 26.53
N ILE A 620 1.45 2.11 26.87
CA ILE A 620 2.18 3.11 26.09
C ILE A 620 2.74 4.12 27.09
N GLU A 621 3.91 4.71 26.79
CA GLU A 621 4.40 5.84 27.59
C GLU A 621 3.63 7.11 27.24
N GLU A 622 3.14 7.78 28.28
CA GLU A 622 2.42 9.06 28.16
C GLU A 622 2.82 9.97 29.30
N ALA A 623 2.94 11.27 29.04
CA ALA A 623 3.23 12.25 30.05
C ALA A 623 2.10 12.28 31.10
N ALA A 624 2.46 12.33 32.38
CA ALA A 624 1.52 12.24 33.49
C ALA A 624 0.60 13.45 33.63
N ASP A 625 0.97 14.58 33.05
CA ASP A 625 0.27 15.86 33.04
C ASP A 625 -0.77 16.03 31.94
N LYS A 626 -0.91 15.02 31.06
CA LYS A 626 -1.91 15.05 30.00
C LYS A 626 -3.34 14.97 30.57
N PRO A 627 -4.27 15.77 30.04
CA PRO A 627 -5.68 15.62 30.34
C PRO A 627 -6.19 14.22 29.99
N GLU A 628 -7.12 13.67 30.75
CA GLU A 628 -7.62 12.29 30.59
C GLU A 628 -8.18 12.02 29.19
N TRP A 629 -8.83 12.99 28.55
CA TRP A 629 -9.37 12.87 27.20
C TRP A 629 -8.30 12.75 26.09
N GLN A 630 -7.04 13.09 26.38
CA GLN A 630 -5.90 12.90 25.48
C GLN A 630 -5.16 11.59 25.68
N TRP A 631 -5.52 10.79 26.69
CA TRP A 631 -4.86 9.54 26.93
C TRP A 631 -5.17 8.54 25.81
N LYS A 632 -4.13 7.86 25.35
CA LYS A 632 -4.24 6.76 24.39
C LYS A 632 -4.44 5.42 25.08
N LYS A 633 -3.85 5.23 26.28
CA LYS A 633 -4.00 4.01 27.07
C LYS A 633 -5.46 3.72 27.36
N GLY A 634 -5.93 2.51 27.05
CA GLY A 634 -7.32 2.09 27.21
C GLY A 634 -8.25 2.44 26.05
N HIS A 635 -7.80 3.27 25.11
CA HIS A 635 -8.56 3.70 23.95
C HIS A 635 -8.19 2.95 22.68
N ASP A 636 -9.01 3.07 21.65
CA ASP A 636 -8.76 2.50 20.34
C ASP A 636 -7.54 3.15 19.69
N ILE A 637 -6.71 2.35 19.01
CA ILE A 637 -5.52 2.86 18.35
C ILE A 637 -5.83 3.82 17.18
N SER A 638 -7.05 3.74 16.62
CA SER A 638 -7.55 4.59 15.53
C SER A 638 -8.33 5.82 16.03
N GLN A 639 -8.43 5.99 17.36
CA GLN A 639 -9.17 7.10 17.92
C GLN A 639 -8.57 8.44 17.48
N GLN A 640 -9.40 9.26 16.86
CA GLN A 640 -9.09 10.64 16.56
C GLN A 640 -9.57 11.54 17.69
N VAL A 641 -8.76 12.53 18.01
CA VAL A 641 -9.10 13.56 19.01
C VAL A 641 -9.27 14.87 18.26
N GLY A 642 -10.36 15.56 18.49
CA GLY A 642 -10.68 16.83 17.85
C GLY A 642 -11.57 17.69 18.76
N TYR A 643 -11.82 18.91 18.32
CA TYR A 643 -12.77 19.80 18.97
C TYR A 643 -14.19 19.42 18.60
N ILE A 644 -15.12 19.56 19.55
CA ILE A 644 -16.56 19.45 19.28
C ILE A 644 -17.03 20.82 18.82
N ALA A 645 -17.56 20.88 17.60
CA ALA A 645 -18.16 22.12 17.10
C ALA A 645 -19.48 22.36 17.82
N GLU A 646 -19.57 23.48 18.54
CA GLU A 646 -20.80 23.87 19.26
C GLU A 646 -21.85 24.52 18.35
N GLY A 647 -21.41 25.05 17.20
CA GLY A 647 -22.26 25.68 16.20
C GLY A 647 -21.54 26.79 15.43
N LEU A 648 -22.30 27.51 14.64
CA LEU A 648 -21.89 28.77 14.02
C LEU A 648 -22.39 29.93 14.86
N PHE A 649 -21.65 31.04 14.90
CA PHE A 649 -22.10 32.25 15.55
C PHE A 649 -23.39 32.75 14.93
N ARG A 650 -24.37 33.13 15.74
CA ARG A 650 -25.70 33.55 15.29
C ARG A 650 -25.75 35.02 14.93
N ASP A 651 -24.99 35.85 15.68
CA ASP A 651 -24.95 37.27 15.52
C ASP A 651 -23.63 37.88 16.02
N GLN A 652 -23.44 39.17 15.80
CA GLN A 652 -22.26 39.93 16.21
C GLN A 652 -22.06 39.94 17.72
N MET A 653 -23.17 39.94 18.51
CA MET A 653 -23.12 39.99 19.97
C MET A 653 -22.54 38.67 20.53
N GLU A 654 -22.85 37.54 19.89
CA GLU A 654 -22.27 36.24 20.25
C GLU A 654 -20.77 36.20 19.92
N ILE A 655 -20.34 36.76 18.76
CA ILE A 655 -18.91 36.89 18.39
C ILE A 655 -18.17 37.76 19.41
N ASP A 656 -18.73 38.91 19.80
CA ASP A 656 -18.10 39.87 20.70
C ASP A 656 -17.95 39.34 22.14
N ASN A 657 -18.87 38.46 22.56
CA ASN A 657 -18.85 37.80 23.87
C ASN A 657 -18.06 36.49 23.91
N SER A 658 -17.60 36.00 22.75
CA SER A 658 -16.82 34.78 22.70
C SER A 658 -15.33 35.00 22.99
N PRO A 659 -14.60 34.00 23.51
CA PRO A 659 -13.17 34.10 23.71
C PRO A 659 -12.43 34.46 22.44
N LYS A 660 -11.68 35.56 22.45
CA LYS A 660 -10.88 35.98 21.29
C LYS A 660 -9.57 35.18 21.24
N LEU A 661 -9.25 34.60 20.05
CA LEU A 661 -7.94 34.01 19.79
C LEU A 661 -6.90 35.13 19.72
N HIS A 662 -5.92 35.13 20.62
CA HIS A 662 -4.91 36.20 20.80
C HIS A 662 -3.94 36.38 19.59
N HIS A 663 -4.15 35.73 18.45
CA HIS A 663 -3.23 35.77 17.31
C HIS A 663 -3.81 36.32 16.00
N TYR A 664 -5.03 36.86 16.01
CA TYR A 664 -5.59 37.56 14.85
C TYR A 664 -6.17 38.89 15.29
N SER A 665 -5.28 39.90 15.40
CA SER A 665 -5.65 41.31 15.43
C SER A 665 -5.66 41.87 14.02
#